data_5e86f07c4eb585c3a7da882fd9f15d2d
#
_entry.id   5e86f07c4eb585c3a7da882fd9f15d2d
#
_cell.length_a   1.000
_cell.length_b   1.000
_cell.length_c   1.000
_cell.angle_alpha   90.00
_cell.angle_beta   90.00
_cell.angle_gamma   90.00
#
_symmetry.space_group_name_H-M   'P 1'
#
loop_
_entity.id
_entity.type
_entity.pdbx_description
1 polymer ?
#
loop_
_entity_poly.entity_id
_entity_poly.type
_entity_poly.pdbx_seq_one_letter_code
_entity_poly.pdbx_strand_id
1 'polypeptide(L)'
;YSYATKAGFSIGMDDMVIPKEKAIQLKKAQGDVNQINMQHQDGLITDGERYNQVIDIWARTTEKIAEKMSAGLSDEIIDEEGVHKVNSIFMMADSGARGSNQQMKQLAGMRGLMAKPSGEIIETPIHANFREGLNVLEYFISTHGARKGLADTALKTANSGYLTRRLVDVSQDCVVIEDDCGTLDGIEMTALIESGEIIEPLGDRILGRVLLDDVIDPDAENKILIPAGTLIDEPERDIIQNSRIENVRIRSALTCMTETGVCRACYGRDLCHGGLINLGEAVGVIAAQSIGEPGTQLTMRTFHIGGTASRLAEQNKWEASFSGVLRFSELKEVKNREGNFVILGRRGEAVIVEGDKTVPAAKLIDLANERERERRPLPMGATLLKKEGEFVEQGDLIAEWDPFSIPIITDATGIVHFKDISEGETFKEQVDEVSGVSRKVIHESQSLDQRPIIAIHNSKKKIIIRENDTPTEFALPIKSELMVEDGLEVHAGDVLAKIPRELARNKDITGGLPRVAELFEARVPKDQAIITEIDGIVEFDTDVKKKQRIRIRPEDGKGDSKEYLIPRGRHITVHMGEYVRAGDPLIDGSPNPHDILAVKGSKALQKYLVDEVQQVYRLQGVGINDKHIEVIVRQMLRKAYIEDPGDSSLLVGQEIGRTEMNHVNRDLVAEGLRPVRSKPKLLGITKASLSTDSFISAASFQDTTKVLTDASLGGKHDTFRGLKENVILGRLIPAGTGFNSFSGVDYVLGEGVIDPEAMRRAADEAARAAMQKAIEEAQENKKPLDASLEESVLEAA
;
A
#
# COMPACT_ATOMS: atom_id res chain seq x y z
N TYR A 1 -26.93 13.64 19.32
CA TYR A 1 -27.08 13.94 20.76
C TYR A 1 -28.54 14.22 21.13
N SER A 2 -29.17 15.28 20.59
CA SER A 2 -30.53 15.70 20.97
C SER A 2 -31.58 14.60 20.84
N TYR A 3 -31.60 13.87 19.74
CA TYR A 3 -32.56 12.78 19.53
C TYR A 3 -32.24 11.54 20.35
N ALA A 4 -30.98 11.16 20.52
CA ALA A 4 -30.57 10.05 21.38
C ALA A 4 -30.92 10.31 22.83
N THR A 5 -30.76 11.55 23.32
CA THR A 5 -31.20 11.96 24.68
C THR A 5 -32.70 11.91 24.82
N LYS A 6 -33.49 12.34 23.82
CA LYS A 6 -34.94 12.28 23.82
C LYS A 6 -35.48 10.84 23.79
N ALA A 7 -34.84 9.96 23.03
CA ALA A 7 -35.23 8.58 22.89
C ALA A 7 -34.90 7.74 24.13
N GLY A 8 -33.84 8.10 24.88
CA GLY A 8 -33.51 7.46 26.16
C GLY A 8 -33.14 5.98 26.02
N PHE A 9 -32.32 5.61 25.02
CA PHE A 9 -31.92 4.23 24.82
C PHE A 9 -31.16 3.66 26.01
N SER A 10 -31.49 2.44 26.38
CA SER A 10 -30.89 1.67 27.46
C SER A 10 -30.56 0.26 26.94
N ILE A 11 -29.53 -0.38 27.51
CA ILE A 11 -29.13 -1.76 27.18
C ILE A 11 -29.48 -2.67 28.35
N GLY A 12 -30.25 -3.73 28.09
CA GLY A 12 -30.51 -4.81 29.00
C GLY A 12 -29.70 -6.07 28.66
N MET A 13 -29.68 -7.03 29.58
CA MET A 13 -29.02 -8.33 29.34
C MET A 13 -29.75 -9.13 28.25
N ASP A 14 -31.07 -8.95 28.09
CA ASP A 14 -31.90 -9.64 27.10
C ASP A 14 -31.63 -9.12 25.66
N ASP A 15 -31.15 -7.89 25.51
CA ASP A 15 -30.80 -7.32 24.21
C ASP A 15 -29.59 -8.04 23.60
N MET A 16 -28.81 -8.77 24.40
CA MET A 16 -27.64 -9.56 23.93
C MET A 16 -28.12 -10.96 23.49
N VAL A 17 -28.67 -11.05 22.29
CA VAL A 17 -29.23 -12.32 21.76
C VAL A 17 -28.08 -13.26 21.35
N ILE A 18 -28.05 -14.46 21.97
CA ILE A 18 -27.08 -15.50 21.63
C ILE A 18 -27.66 -16.35 20.48
N PRO A 19 -26.93 -16.56 19.37
CA PRO A 19 -27.41 -17.36 18.24
C PRO A 19 -27.68 -18.80 18.67
N LYS A 20 -28.84 -19.32 18.33
CA LYS A 20 -29.21 -20.72 18.63
C LYS A 20 -28.30 -21.74 17.93
N GLU A 21 -27.76 -21.36 16.82
CA GLU A 21 -26.87 -22.19 15.99
C GLU A 21 -25.43 -22.30 16.54
N LYS A 22 -25.04 -21.48 17.53
CA LYS A 22 -23.70 -21.48 18.13
C LYS A 22 -23.26 -22.88 18.56
N ALA A 23 -24.07 -23.63 19.28
CA ALA A 23 -23.72 -24.96 19.78
C ALA A 23 -23.48 -25.97 18.64
N ILE A 24 -24.23 -25.85 17.54
CA ILE A 24 -24.09 -26.72 16.36
C ILE A 24 -22.76 -26.42 15.64
N GLN A 25 -22.45 -25.13 15.43
CA GLN A 25 -21.22 -24.69 14.79
C GLN A 25 -19.97 -25.09 15.61
N LEU A 26 -20.03 -24.94 16.94
CA LEU A 26 -18.94 -25.36 17.83
C LEU A 26 -18.68 -26.87 17.75
N LYS A 27 -19.73 -27.69 17.75
CA LYS A 27 -19.59 -29.16 17.61
C LYS A 27 -18.99 -29.55 16.26
N LYS A 28 -19.40 -28.88 15.18
CA LYS A 28 -18.84 -29.12 13.85
C LYS A 28 -17.36 -28.77 13.82
N ALA A 29 -16.98 -27.58 14.28
CA ALA A 29 -15.59 -27.13 14.33
C ALA A 29 -14.72 -28.08 15.19
N GLN A 30 -15.21 -28.54 16.33
CA GLN A 30 -14.50 -29.52 17.15
C GLN A 30 -14.30 -30.85 16.42
N GLY A 31 -15.25 -31.28 15.59
CA GLY A 31 -15.12 -32.45 14.72
C GLY A 31 -14.01 -32.27 13.70
N ASP A 32 -13.99 -31.12 13.02
CA ASP A 32 -13.00 -30.76 12.01
C ASP A 32 -11.58 -30.67 12.64
N VAL A 33 -11.43 -30.07 13.82
CA VAL A 33 -10.17 -30.04 14.57
C VAL A 33 -9.70 -31.43 14.97
N ASN A 34 -10.59 -32.32 15.40
CA ASN A 34 -10.24 -33.69 15.73
C ASN A 34 -9.75 -34.47 14.49
N GLN A 35 -10.36 -34.24 13.33
CA GLN A 35 -9.92 -34.82 12.06
C GLN A 35 -8.51 -34.37 11.69
N ILE A 36 -8.19 -33.09 11.84
CA ILE A 36 -6.84 -32.56 11.59
C ILE A 36 -5.83 -33.17 12.56
N ASN A 37 -6.21 -33.29 13.83
CA ASN A 37 -5.32 -33.93 14.81
C ASN A 37 -5.07 -35.42 14.47
N MET A 38 -6.05 -36.15 13.95
CA MET A 38 -5.85 -37.51 13.44
C MET A 38 -4.90 -37.53 12.23
N GLN A 39 -5.09 -36.62 11.27
CA GLN A 39 -4.19 -36.49 10.11
C GLN A 39 -2.74 -36.22 10.53
N HIS A 40 -2.54 -35.43 11.57
CA HIS A 40 -1.23 -35.19 12.12
C HIS A 40 -0.67 -36.48 12.81
N GLN A 41 -1.49 -37.19 13.59
CA GLN A 41 -1.06 -38.46 14.18
C GLN A 41 -0.73 -39.52 13.13
N ASP A 42 -1.45 -39.54 12.00
CA ASP A 42 -1.19 -40.39 10.84
C ASP A 42 0.03 -39.93 10.02
N GLY A 43 0.64 -38.78 10.37
CA GLY A 43 1.83 -38.23 9.71
C GLY A 43 1.58 -37.60 8.35
N LEU A 44 0.34 -37.30 8.01
CA LEU A 44 -0.03 -36.67 6.74
C LEU A 44 0.33 -35.20 6.67
N ILE A 45 0.31 -34.51 7.83
CA ILE A 45 0.59 -33.07 7.96
C ILE A 45 1.64 -32.79 9.04
N THR A 46 2.35 -31.64 8.94
CA THR A 46 3.32 -31.19 9.95
C THR A 46 2.62 -30.56 11.17
N ASP A 47 3.32 -30.45 12.30
CA ASP A 47 2.81 -29.74 13.48
C ASP A 47 2.53 -28.27 13.18
N GLY A 48 3.40 -27.60 12.42
CA GLY A 48 3.16 -26.21 12.00
C GLY A 48 1.93 -26.05 11.11
N GLU A 49 1.70 -26.99 10.21
CA GLU A 49 0.51 -27.00 9.35
C GLU A 49 -0.76 -27.32 10.17
N ARG A 50 -0.70 -28.32 11.05
CA ARG A 50 -1.76 -28.62 12.02
C ARG A 50 -2.16 -27.36 12.81
N TYR A 51 -1.16 -26.69 13.42
CA TYR A 51 -1.37 -25.45 14.16
C TYR A 51 -2.09 -24.38 13.34
N ASN A 52 -1.63 -24.16 12.11
CA ASN A 52 -2.22 -23.18 11.22
C ASN A 52 -3.66 -23.53 10.83
N GLN A 53 -3.91 -24.82 10.49
CA GLN A 53 -5.25 -25.27 10.11
C GLN A 53 -6.23 -25.20 11.30
N VAL A 54 -5.79 -25.55 12.50
CA VAL A 54 -6.63 -25.43 13.72
C VAL A 54 -7.02 -23.99 13.99
N ILE A 55 -6.07 -23.05 13.87
CA ILE A 55 -6.35 -21.61 14.05
C ILE A 55 -7.32 -21.11 12.98
N ASP A 56 -7.15 -21.52 11.73
CA ASP A 56 -8.04 -21.12 10.63
C ASP A 56 -9.48 -21.63 10.84
N ILE A 57 -9.66 -22.90 11.23
CA ILE A 57 -10.99 -23.44 11.56
C ILE A 57 -11.66 -22.60 12.65
N TRP A 58 -10.94 -22.28 13.74
CA TRP A 58 -11.51 -21.49 14.82
C TRP A 58 -11.79 -20.05 14.42
N ALA A 59 -10.95 -19.44 13.57
CA ALA A 59 -11.18 -18.10 13.02
C ALA A 59 -12.46 -18.08 12.18
N ARG A 60 -12.58 -18.99 11.19
CA ARG A 60 -13.79 -19.12 10.34
C ARG A 60 -15.06 -19.41 11.15
N THR A 61 -14.94 -20.26 12.16
CA THR A 61 -16.10 -20.59 13.01
C THR A 61 -16.55 -19.39 13.81
N THR A 62 -15.59 -18.63 14.34
CA THR A 62 -15.88 -17.40 15.09
C THR A 62 -16.54 -16.35 14.20
N GLU A 63 -16.14 -16.25 12.94
CA GLU A 63 -16.74 -15.31 11.97
C GLU A 63 -18.16 -15.73 11.58
N LYS A 64 -18.41 -17.01 11.28
CA LYS A 64 -19.75 -17.53 11.02
C LYS A 64 -20.71 -17.32 12.19
N ILE A 65 -20.23 -17.47 13.44
CA ILE A 65 -21.02 -17.17 14.62
C ILE A 65 -21.31 -15.67 14.71
N ALA A 66 -20.35 -14.81 14.35
CA ALA A 66 -20.53 -13.36 14.34
C ALA A 66 -21.55 -12.91 13.28
N GLU A 67 -21.53 -13.48 12.08
CA GLU A 67 -22.51 -13.22 11.02
C GLU A 67 -23.93 -13.60 11.46
N LYS A 68 -24.07 -14.79 12.01
CA LYS A 68 -25.39 -15.26 12.53
C LYS A 68 -25.88 -14.43 13.71
N MET A 69 -24.97 -13.97 14.56
CA MET A 69 -25.28 -13.04 15.64
C MET A 69 -25.73 -11.68 15.09
N SER A 70 -25.03 -11.13 14.13
CA SER A 70 -25.38 -9.85 13.51
C SER A 70 -26.73 -9.91 12.80
N ALA A 71 -27.00 -11.00 12.05
CA ALA A 71 -28.32 -11.24 11.45
C ALA A 71 -29.42 -11.33 12.49
N GLY A 72 -29.21 -12.09 13.58
CA GLY A 72 -30.19 -12.22 14.64
C GLY A 72 -30.42 -10.94 15.48
N LEU A 73 -29.42 -10.02 15.52
CA LEU A 73 -29.56 -8.71 16.16
C LEU A 73 -30.28 -7.69 15.27
N SER A 74 -30.18 -7.86 13.93
CA SER A 74 -30.86 -7.00 12.95
C SER A 74 -32.34 -7.34 12.77
N ASP A 75 -32.79 -8.54 13.21
CA ASP A 75 -34.19 -8.95 13.11
C ASP A 75 -35.09 -8.04 13.96
N GLU A 76 -36.16 -7.57 13.35
CA GLU A 76 -37.18 -6.79 14.06
C GLU A 76 -37.96 -7.69 15.05
N ILE A 77 -38.00 -7.27 16.29
CA ILE A 77 -38.77 -7.93 17.35
C ILE A 77 -40.19 -7.32 17.37
N ILE A 78 -41.21 -8.12 17.11
CA ILE A 78 -42.59 -7.68 17.23
C ILE A 78 -43.05 -8.00 18.66
N ASP A 79 -43.39 -6.97 19.41
CA ASP A 79 -43.90 -7.09 20.77
C ASP A 79 -45.36 -7.67 20.77
N GLU A 80 -45.83 -8.12 21.92
CA GLU A 80 -47.20 -8.61 22.10
C GLU A 80 -48.26 -7.59 21.70
N GLU A 81 -47.91 -6.30 21.70
CA GLU A 81 -48.75 -5.17 21.26
C GLU A 81 -48.63 -4.87 19.74
N GLY A 82 -47.85 -5.65 18.96
CA GLY A 82 -47.68 -5.46 17.53
C GLY A 82 -46.74 -4.29 17.16
N VAL A 83 -45.98 -3.78 18.12
CA VAL A 83 -45.00 -2.70 17.88
C VAL A 83 -43.67 -3.30 17.43
N HIS A 84 -43.13 -2.79 16.29
CA HIS A 84 -41.82 -3.15 15.80
C HIS A 84 -40.73 -2.52 16.69
N LYS A 85 -39.97 -3.34 17.38
CA LYS A 85 -38.81 -2.92 18.18
C LYS A 85 -37.53 -3.37 17.51
N VAL A 86 -36.60 -2.44 17.33
CA VAL A 86 -35.22 -2.72 16.88
C VAL A 86 -34.34 -2.87 18.11
N ASN A 87 -33.41 -3.81 18.06
CA ASN A 87 -32.46 -4.05 19.16
C ASN A 87 -31.60 -2.82 19.41
N SER A 88 -31.57 -2.33 20.67
CA SER A 88 -30.85 -1.12 21.06
C SER A 88 -29.32 -1.22 20.81
N ILE A 89 -28.72 -2.41 20.99
CA ILE A 89 -27.29 -2.65 20.75
C ILE A 89 -27.00 -2.56 19.28
N PHE A 90 -27.85 -3.20 18.45
CA PHE A 90 -27.68 -3.13 16.99
C PHE A 90 -27.83 -1.69 16.49
N MET A 91 -28.84 -0.96 16.94
CA MET A 91 -29.03 0.45 16.55
C MET A 91 -27.85 1.33 16.90
N MET A 92 -27.23 1.17 18.09
CA MET A 92 -26.06 1.95 18.49
C MET A 92 -24.83 1.61 17.65
N ALA A 93 -24.63 0.34 17.33
CA ALA A 93 -23.47 -0.11 16.56
C ALA A 93 -23.60 0.21 15.07
N ASP A 94 -24.78 -0.01 14.47
CA ASP A 94 -25.06 0.28 13.06
C ASP A 94 -25.00 1.78 12.76
N SER A 95 -25.55 2.62 13.64
CA SER A 95 -25.43 4.08 13.53
C SER A 95 -24.01 4.62 13.77
N GLY A 96 -23.05 3.79 14.19
CA GLY A 96 -21.69 4.22 14.53
C GLY A 96 -21.58 5.05 15.81
N ALA A 97 -22.67 5.24 16.57
CA ALA A 97 -22.66 6.06 17.78
C ALA A 97 -21.79 5.45 18.88
N ARG A 98 -21.90 4.15 19.10
CA ARG A 98 -21.10 3.42 20.10
C ARG A 98 -21.09 1.92 19.81
N GLY A 99 -19.94 1.31 19.99
CA GLY A 99 -19.76 -0.13 19.78
C GLY A 99 -19.24 -0.47 18.39
N SER A 100 -18.61 -1.62 18.29
CA SER A 100 -18.18 -2.20 17.02
C SER A 100 -18.66 -3.63 16.92
N ASN A 101 -18.71 -4.20 15.73
CA ASN A 101 -19.08 -5.60 15.51
C ASN A 101 -18.21 -6.56 16.34
N GLN A 102 -16.92 -6.24 16.48
CA GLN A 102 -15.98 -6.97 17.34
C GLN A 102 -16.39 -6.98 18.83
N GLN A 103 -16.88 -5.86 19.34
CA GLN A 103 -17.36 -5.78 20.72
C GLN A 103 -18.67 -6.54 20.93
N MET A 104 -19.62 -6.44 19.99
CA MET A 104 -20.86 -7.22 20.01
C MET A 104 -20.57 -8.73 19.99
N LYS A 105 -19.60 -9.16 19.15
CA LYS A 105 -19.14 -10.54 19.07
C LYS A 105 -18.65 -11.09 20.41
N GLN A 106 -17.94 -10.29 21.18
CA GLN A 106 -17.48 -10.69 22.53
C GLN A 106 -18.64 -10.73 23.55
N LEU A 107 -19.68 -9.90 23.39
CA LEU A 107 -20.80 -9.82 24.31
C LEU A 107 -21.81 -10.98 24.12
N ALA A 108 -22.15 -11.27 22.87
CA ALA A 108 -23.27 -12.22 22.55
C ALA A 108 -22.84 -13.40 21.66
N GLY A 109 -21.69 -13.31 20.96
CA GLY A 109 -21.19 -14.36 20.08
C GLY A 109 -20.23 -15.33 20.75
N MET A 110 -18.96 -15.26 20.36
CA MET A 110 -17.85 -16.03 20.89
C MET A 110 -16.63 -15.13 21.04
N ARG A 111 -15.89 -15.22 22.15
CA ARG A 111 -14.68 -14.42 22.31
C ARG A 111 -13.56 -14.81 21.35
N GLY A 112 -13.39 -16.12 21.09
CA GLY A 112 -12.48 -16.63 20.08
C GLY A 112 -11.05 -16.84 20.57
N LEU A 113 -10.10 -16.78 19.63
CA LEU A 113 -8.69 -17.04 19.87
C LEU A 113 -8.02 -15.88 20.61
N MET A 114 -7.09 -16.24 21.51
CA MET A 114 -6.33 -15.29 22.32
C MET A 114 -4.85 -15.38 21.99
N ALA A 115 -4.15 -14.23 22.06
CA ALA A 115 -2.70 -14.19 21.86
C ALA A 115 -1.95 -14.14 23.21
N LYS A 116 -0.83 -14.88 23.30
CA LYS A 116 0.14 -14.75 24.38
C LYS A 116 0.83 -13.38 24.33
N PRO A 117 1.49 -12.92 25.39
CA PRO A 117 2.30 -11.70 25.35
C PRO A 117 3.41 -11.73 24.28
N SER A 118 3.91 -12.93 23.91
CA SER A 118 4.87 -13.14 22.82
C SER A 118 4.31 -12.86 21.42
N GLY A 119 2.99 -12.76 21.27
CA GLY A 119 2.31 -12.65 19.97
C GLY A 119 1.81 -13.97 19.40
N GLU A 120 2.25 -15.11 19.96
CA GLU A 120 1.78 -16.45 19.55
C GLU A 120 0.30 -16.64 19.91
N ILE A 121 -0.49 -17.21 19.01
CA ILE A 121 -1.92 -17.47 19.21
C ILE A 121 -2.08 -18.78 20.00
N ILE A 122 -2.94 -18.78 21.00
CA ILE A 122 -3.27 -19.99 21.79
C ILE A 122 -4.25 -20.82 20.96
N GLU A 123 -3.93 -22.10 20.71
CA GLU A 123 -4.75 -23.02 19.91
C GLU A 123 -6.17 -23.22 20.47
N THR A 124 -6.31 -23.16 21.78
CA THR A 124 -7.60 -23.35 22.45
C THR A 124 -8.37 -22.03 22.49
N PRO A 125 -9.48 -21.90 21.76
CA PRO A 125 -10.28 -20.69 21.74
C PRO A 125 -11.13 -20.57 23.02
N ILE A 126 -11.58 -19.37 23.32
CA ILE A 126 -12.60 -19.11 24.35
C ILE A 126 -13.97 -19.24 23.68
N HIS A 127 -14.70 -20.30 24.01
CA HIS A 127 -16.03 -20.58 23.45
C HIS A 127 -17.12 -19.68 24.04
N ALA A 128 -16.94 -19.28 25.31
CA ALA A 128 -17.91 -18.47 26.02
C ALA A 128 -17.90 -17.02 25.54
N ASN A 129 -19.03 -16.36 25.70
CA ASN A 129 -19.18 -14.91 25.60
C ASN A 129 -19.35 -14.29 26.99
N PHE A 130 -19.37 -12.96 27.09
CA PHE A 130 -19.54 -12.29 28.37
C PHE A 130 -20.93 -12.49 28.99
N ARG A 131 -21.96 -12.70 28.17
CA ARG A 131 -23.31 -13.00 28.69
C ARG A 131 -23.38 -14.36 29.38
N GLU A 132 -22.76 -15.39 28.80
CA GLU A 132 -22.69 -16.74 29.37
C GLU A 132 -21.77 -16.80 30.59
N GLY A 133 -20.78 -15.92 30.65
CA GLY A 133 -19.73 -15.95 31.64
C GLY A 133 -18.56 -16.88 31.25
N LEU A 134 -17.36 -16.48 31.62
CA LEU A 134 -16.13 -17.22 31.31
C LEU A 134 -15.83 -18.26 32.40
N ASN A 135 -15.30 -19.42 32.00
CA ASN A 135 -14.72 -20.39 32.91
C ASN A 135 -13.40 -19.82 33.52
N VAL A 136 -12.97 -20.34 34.64
CA VAL A 136 -11.75 -19.89 35.35
C VAL A 136 -10.52 -19.95 34.44
N LEU A 137 -10.38 -21.03 33.65
CA LEU A 137 -9.28 -21.19 32.70
C LEU A 137 -9.35 -20.16 31.57
N GLU A 138 -10.53 -19.99 31.00
CA GLU A 138 -10.77 -18.99 29.92
C GLU A 138 -10.52 -17.56 30.42
N TYR A 139 -10.94 -17.26 31.66
CA TYR A 139 -10.64 -15.99 32.29
C TYR A 139 -9.14 -15.77 32.45
N PHE A 140 -8.40 -16.78 32.94
CA PHE A 140 -6.94 -16.70 33.10
C PHE A 140 -6.23 -16.45 31.76
N ILE A 141 -6.59 -17.19 30.70
CA ILE A 141 -6.08 -16.97 29.34
C ILE A 141 -6.34 -15.53 28.88
N SER A 142 -7.51 -15.01 29.17
CA SER A 142 -7.90 -13.64 28.76
C SER A 142 -7.10 -12.54 29.47
N THR A 143 -6.58 -12.81 30.70
CA THR A 143 -5.78 -11.83 31.46
C THR A 143 -4.46 -11.49 30.79
N HIS A 144 -3.85 -12.41 30.03
CA HIS A 144 -2.62 -12.14 29.29
C HIS A 144 -2.79 -11.02 28.27
N GLY A 145 -3.86 -11.08 27.47
CA GLY A 145 -4.19 -10.02 26.51
C GLY A 145 -4.54 -8.70 27.17
N ALA A 146 -5.30 -8.73 28.24
CA ALA A 146 -5.68 -7.52 28.99
C ALA A 146 -4.46 -6.81 29.60
N ARG A 147 -3.54 -7.53 30.23
CA ARG A 147 -2.32 -6.97 30.80
C ARG A 147 -1.42 -6.34 29.73
N LYS A 148 -1.20 -7.05 28.62
CA LYS A 148 -0.44 -6.53 27.48
C LYS A 148 -1.06 -5.26 26.93
N GLY A 149 -2.39 -5.27 26.73
CA GLY A 149 -3.13 -4.11 26.23
C GLY A 149 -3.01 -2.88 27.13
N LEU A 150 -3.07 -3.03 28.46
CA LEU A 150 -2.88 -1.94 29.42
C LEU A 150 -1.48 -1.33 29.32
N ALA A 151 -0.44 -2.17 29.29
CA ALA A 151 0.94 -1.72 29.18
C ALA A 151 1.20 -1.03 27.84
N ASP A 152 0.73 -1.62 26.75
CA ASP A 152 0.88 -1.07 25.40
C ASP A 152 0.19 0.29 25.25
N THR A 153 -1.00 0.46 25.84
CA THR A 153 -1.73 1.74 25.79
C THR A 153 -0.94 2.86 26.44
N ALA A 154 -0.40 2.61 27.65
CA ALA A 154 0.37 3.61 28.39
C ALA A 154 1.60 4.09 27.62
N LEU A 155 2.36 3.15 27.02
CA LEU A 155 3.59 3.46 26.28
C LEU A 155 3.31 4.09 24.92
N LYS A 156 2.31 3.59 24.20
CA LYS A 156 2.02 4.02 22.84
C LYS A 156 1.37 5.41 22.77
N THR A 157 0.64 5.83 23.82
CA THR A 157 0.06 7.18 23.89
C THR A 157 1.13 8.27 23.77
N ALA A 158 2.27 8.10 24.46
CA ALA A 158 3.39 9.02 24.35
C ALA A 158 3.97 9.07 22.93
N ASN A 159 4.12 7.89 22.30
CA ASN A 159 4.64 7.80 20.92
C ASN A 159 3.70 8.47 19.90
N SER A 160 2.38 8.30 20.07
CA SER A 160 1.38 8.98 19.23
C SER A 160 1.44 10.49 19.38
N GLY A 161 1.54 11.00 20.61
CA GLY A 161 1.69 12.43 20.86
C GLY A 161 2.98 13.01 20.26
N TYR A 162 4.08 12.27 20.35
CA TYR A 162 5.35 12.68 19.76
C TYR A 162 5.31 12.63 18.22
N LEU A 163 4.64 11.66 17.61
CA LEU A 163 4.43 11.64 16.17
C LEU A 163 3.62 12.85 15.72
N THR A 164 2.50 13.14 16.39
CA THR A 164 1.64 14.29 16.07
C THR A 164 2.45 15.61 16.15
N ARG A 165 3.27 15.79 17.19
CA ARG A 165 4.13 16.96 17.32
C ARG A 165 5.08 17.09 16.12
N ARG A 166 5.76 16.00 15.71
CA ARG A 166 6.67 16.03 14.55
C ARG A 166 5.94 16.36 13.24
N LEU A 167 4.73 15.83 13.06
CA LEU A 167 3.90 16.15 11.90
C LEU A 167 3.49 17.61 11.86
N VAL A 168 3.09 18.22 12.99
CA VAL A 168 2.79 19.63 13.10
C VAL A 168 4.02 20.48 12.77
N ASP A 169 5.18 20.12 13.31
CA ASP A 169 6.42 20.88 13.09
C ASP A 169 6.86 20.90 11.62
N VAL A 170 6.61 19.83 10.85
CA VAL A 170 6.97 19.76 9.42
C VAL A 170 5.97 20.47 8.52
N SER A 171 4.69 20.55 8.92
CA SER A 171 3.62 21.03 8.05
C SER A 171 3.00 22.39 8.46
N GLN A 172 3.47 22.99 9.54
CA GLN A 172 2.89 24.22 10.11
C GLN A 172 2.88 25.42 9.14
N ASP A 173 3.80 25.45 8.19
CA ASP A 173 3.92 26.51 7.17
C ASP A 173 3.00 26.28 5.95
N CYS A 174 2.29 25.16 5.90
CA CYS A 174 1.39 24.84 4.80
C CYS A 174 0.01 25.47 5.04
N VAL A 175 -0.23 26.61 4.40
CA VAL A 175 -1.47 27.38 4.44
C VAL A 175 -2.01 27.53 3.03
N VAL A 176 -3.33 27.72 2.86
CA VAL A 176 -3.93 28.02 1.56
C VAL A 176 -3.74 29.49 1.23
N ILE A 177 -2.95 29.78 0.19
CA ILE A 177 -2.51 31.16 -0.11
C ILE A 177 -3.14 31.70 -1.38
N GLU A 178 -3.33 30.84 -2.40
CA GLU A 178 -3.77 31.22 -3.75
C GLU A 178 -5.05 30.50 -4.13
N ASP A 179 -5.81 31.06 -5.08
CA ASP A 179 -7.00 30.41 -5.60
C ASP A 179 -6.62 29.27 -6.57
N ASP A 180 -5.72 29.54 -7.52
CA ASP A 180 -5.26 28.55 -8.51
C ASP A 180 -3.80 28.76 -8.89
N CYS A 181 -3.01 27.69 -8.84
CA CYS A 181 -1.59 27.72 -9.24
C CYS A 181 -1.38 27.42 -10.72
N GLY A 182 -2.42 27.12 -11.50
CA GLY A 182 -2.35 26.85 -12.94
C GLY A 182 -1.56 25.58 -13.34
N THR A 183 -1.44 24.61 -12.43
CA THR A 183 -0.70 23.37 -12.74
C THR A 183 -1.42 22.54 -13.81
N LEU A 184 -0.65 21.96 -14.75
CA LEU A 184 -1.09 20.98 -15.72
C LEU A 184 -0.80 19.53 -15.25
N ASP A 185 -0.10 19.38 -14.12
CA ASP A 185 0.21 18.10 -13.52
C ASP A 185 -0.90 17.65 -12.55
N GLY A 186 -1.36 16.41 -12.74
CA GLY A 186 -2.35 15.77 -11.88
C GLY A 186 -1.94 14.38 -11.47
N ILE A 187 -2.77 13.80 -10.61
CA ILE A 187 -2.67 12.41 -10.19
C ILE A 187 -3.80 11.64 -10.85
N GLU A 188 -3.46 10.51 -11.41
CA GLU A 188 -4.42 9.55 -11.95
C GLU A 188 -4.92 8.67 -10.82
N MET A 189 -6.24 8.72 -10.58
CA MET A 189 -6.90 7.94 -9.54
C MET A 189 -7.71 6.82 -10.17
N THR A 190 -7.58 5.64 -9.57
CA THR A 190 -8.32 4.42 -9.90
C THR A 190 -9.00 3.87 -8.66
N ALA A 191 -9.96 2.98 -8.81
CA ALA A 191 -10.51 2.23 -7.69
C ALA A 191 -9.39 1.44 -6.98
N LEU A 192 -9.47 1.31 -5.66
CA LEU A 192 -8.54 0.50 -4.90
C LEU A 192 -9.07 -0.93 -4.84
N ILE A 193 -8.37 -1.83 -5.52
CA ILE A 193 -8.71 -3.24 -5.59
C ILE A 193 -7.59 -4.02 -4.88
N GLU A 194 -7.92 -4.77 -3.84
CA GLU A 194 -7.00 -5.72 -3.20
C GLU A 194 -7.60 -7.11 -3.25
N SER A 195 -6.83 -8.06 -3.71
CA SER A 195 -7.24 -9.48 -3.83
C SER A 195 -8.55 -9.70 -4.62
N GLY A 196 -8.86 -8.78 -5.57
CA GLY A 196 -10.07 -8.84 -6.39
C GLY A 196 -11.33 -8.24 -5.77
N GLU A 197 -11.26 -7.77 -4.54
CA GLU A 197 -12.34 -7.05 -3.88
C GLU A 197 -12.09 -5.54 -3.94
N ILE A 198 -13.13 -4.78 -4.32
CA ILE A 198 -13.05 -3.31 -4.34
C ILE A 198 -13.14 -2.83 -2.90
N ILE A 199 -12.00 -2.44 -2.33
CA ILE A 199 -11.94 -1.89 -0.97
C ILE A 199 -12.51 -0.49 -0.94
N GLU A 200 -12.16 0.33 -1.93
CA GLU A 200 -12.61 1.71 -2.02
C GLU A 200 -12.95 2.04 -3.48
N PRO A 201 -14.22 2.32 -3.77
CA PRO A 201 -14.63 2.66 -5.13
C PRO A 201 -14.01 3.97 -5.60
N LEU A 202 -13.87 4.15 -6.91
CA LEU A 202 -13.29 5.35 -7.50
C LEU A 202 -14.00 6.62 -7.02
N GLY A 203 -15.34 6.60 -6.96
CA GLY A 203 -16.15 7.74 -6.53
C GLY A 203 -15.78 8.26 -5.14
N ASP A 204 -15.53 7.39 -4.18
CA ASP A 204 -15.19 7.80 -2.81
C ASP A 204 -13.77 8.37 -2.71
N ARG A 205 -12.83 7.87 -3.54
CA ARG A 205 -11.45 8.37 -3.59
C ARG A 205 -11.33 9.77 -4.22
N ILE A 206 -12.18 10.08 -5.19
CA ILE A 206 -12.16 11.38 -5.88
C ILE A 206 -13.07 12.43 -5.25
N LEU A 207 -13.95 12.04 -4.32
CA LEU A 207 -14.88 12.95 -3.66
C LEU A 207 -14.16 14.14 -3.02
N GLY A 208 -14.61 15.35 -3.34
CA GLY A 208 -14.04 16.58 -2.83
C GLY A 208 -12.70 16.98 -3.48
N ARG A 209 -12.34 16.41 -4.62
CA ARG A 209 -11.20 16.84 -5.44
C ARG A 209 -11.67 17.70 -6.60
N VAL A 210 -10.75 18.43 -7.20
CA VAL A 210 -11.01 19.22 -8.41
C VAL A 210 -10.45 18.46 -9.60
N LEU A 211 -11.25 18.36 -10.67
CA LEU A 211 -10.84 17.74 -11.92
C LEU A 211 -9.75 18.57 -12.61
N LEU A 212 -8.76 17.87 -13.16
CA LEU A 212 -7.73 18.49 -14.00
C LEU A 212 -8.16 18.55 -15.46
N ASP A 213 -8.67 17.43 -15.97
CA ASP A 213 -9.09 17.26 -17.35
C ASP A 213 -10.61 17.05 -17.43
N ASP A 214 -11.18 17.23 -18.63
CA ASP A 214 -12.59 16.93 -18.89
C ASP A 214 -12.83 15.42 -18.77
N VAL A 215 -13.90 15.06 -18.08
CA VAL A 215 -14.34 13.66 -18.00
C VAL A 215 -15.25 13.36 -19.19
N ILE A 216 -14.80 12.44 -20.05
CA ILE A 216 -15.48 12.06 -21.29
C ILE A 216 -16.22 10.75 -21.08
N ASP A 217 -17.43 10.64 -21.61
CA ASP A 217 -18.21 9.41 -21.60
C ASP A 217 -17.61 8.40 -22.59
N PRO A 218 -17.16 7.21 -22.13
CA PRO A 218 -16.64 6.19 -23.05
C PRO A 218 -17.72 5.58 -23.96
N ASP A 219 -19.00 5.67 -23.59
CA ASP A 219 -20.12 5.09 -24.35
C ASP A 219 -20.73 6.07 -25.35
N ALA A 220 -20.49 7.37 -25.19
CA ALA A 220 -21.02 8.40 -26.11
C ALA A 220 -19.86 9.15 -26.74
N GLU A 221 -19.77 9.11 -28.11
CA GLU A 221 -18.69 9.74 -28.87
C GLU A 221 -18.39 11.18 -28.39
N ASN A 222 -17.34 11.33 -27.58
CA ASN A 222 -16.78 12.60 -27.04
C ASN A 222 -17.76 13.52 -26.27
N LYS A 223 -18.78 12.99 -25.64
CA LYS A 223 -19.64 13.80 -24.76
C LYS A 223 -18.92 14.06 -23.44
N ILE A 224 -18.66 15.33 -23.14
CA ILE A 224 -18.13 15.75 -21.84
C ILE A 224 -19.23 15.55 -20.80
N LEU A 225 -18.99 14.70 -19.81
CA LEU A 225 -19.86 14.50 -18.65
C LEU A 225 -19.67 15.60 -17.61
N ILE A 226 -18.40 15.88 -17.27
CA ILE A 226 -18.05 16.89 -16.28
C ILE A 226 -16.84 17.69 -16.82
N PRO A 227 -16.91 19.02 -16.88
CA PRO A 227 -15.82 19.84 -17.38
C PRO A 227 -14.65 19.93 -16.40
N ALA A 228 -13.44 20.15 -16.90
CA ALA A 228 -12.24 20.42 -16.11
C ALA A 228 -12.43 21.60 -15.14
N GLY A 229 -11.76 21.57 -14.02
CA GLY A 229 -11.84 22.59 -12.98
C GLY A 229 -13.08 22.51 -12.07
N THR A 230 -13.97 21.53 -12.31
CA THR A 230 -15.14 21.32 -11.43
C THR A 230 -14.74 20.63 -10.14
N LEU A 231 -15.29 21.06 -9.02
CA LEU A 231 -15.21 20.36 -7.74
C LEU A 231 -16.14 19.14 -7.78
N ILE A 232 -15.62 17.96 -7.47
CA ILE A 232 -16.41 16.74 -7.43
C ILE A 232 -17.15 16.68 -6.10
N ASP A 233 -18.45 16.93 -6.13
CA ASP A 233 -19.35 16.72 -4.99
C ASP A 233 -20.11 15.39 -5.17
N GLU A 234 -21.10 15.12 -4.32
CA GLU A 234 -21.84 13.87 -4.32
C GLU A 234 -22.55 13.58 -5.66
N PRO A 235 -23.20 14.56 -6.37
CA PRO A 235 -23.84 14.32 -7.67
C PRO A 235 -22.83 13.91 -8.76
N GLU A 236 -21.69 14.60 -8.84
CA GLU A 236 -20.64 14.32 -9.83
C GLU A 236 -19.98 12.96 -9.55
N ARG A 237 -19.79 12.62 -8.26
CA ARG A 237 -19.33 11.30 -7.83
C ARG A 237 -20.25 10.20 -8.35
N ASP A 238 -21.58 10.35 -8.17
CA ASP A 238 -22.56 9.35 -8.58
C ASP A 238 -22.59 9.19 -10.11
N ILE A 239 -22.40 10.28 -10.88
CA ILE A 239 -22.28 10.23 -12.33
C ILE A 239 -21.05 9.40 -12.75
N ILE A 240 -19.89 9.67 -12.15
CA ILE A 240 -18.64 8.94 -12.46
C ILE A 240 -18.75 7.48 -12.07
N GLN A 241 -19.31 7.18 -10.90
CA GLN A 241 -19.41 5.81 -10.39
C GLN A 241 -20.36 4.94 -11.21
N ASN A 242 -21.41 5.54 -11.80
CA ASN A 242 -22.37 4.86 -12.67
C ASN A 242 -21.91 4.76 -14.12
N SER A 243 -20.88 5.51 -14.50
CA SER A 243 -20.25 5.44 -15.82
C SER A 243 -19.19 4.32 -15.86
N ARG A 244 -18.73 3.97 -17.09
CA ARG A 244 -17.65 2.97 -17.28
C ARG A 244 -16.25 3.56 -17.15
N ILE A 245 -16.09 4.66 -16.40
CA ILE A 245 -14.81 5.35 -16.23
C ILE A 245 -14.01 4.63 -15.17
N GLU A 246 -12.82 4.16 -15.52
CA GLU A 246 -11.92 3.44 -14.61
C GLU A 246 -10.87 4.34 -13.98
N ASN A 247 -10.47 5.41 -14.64
CA ASN A 247 -9.48 6.36 -14.19
C ASN A 247 -9.91 7.80 -14.39
N VAL A 248 -9.52 8.67 -13.45
CA VAL A 248 -9.80 10.11 -13.50
C VAL A 248 -8.55 10.86 -13.09
N ARG A 249 -8.16 11.91 -13.85
CA ARG A 249 -7.07 12.80 -13.46
C ARG A 249 -7.59 13.94 -12.60
N ILE A 250 -7.07 14.02 -11.39
CA ILE A 250 -7.46 15.01 -10.38
C ILE A 250 -6.29 15.90 -9.99
N ARG A 251 -6.61 17.08 -9.48
CA ARG A 251 -5.65 17.97 -8.85
C ARG A 251 -5.35 17.51 -7.42
N SER A 252 -4.11 17.62 -7.00
CA SER A 252 -3.65 17.21 -5.67
C SER A 252 -2.70 18.24 -5.06
N ALA A 253 -2.60 18.21 -3.73
CA ALA A 253 -1.58 18.96 -3.01
C ALA A 253 -0.15 18.55 -3.40
N LEU A 254 0.07 17.31 -3.85
CA LEU A 254 1.39 16.81 -4.26
C LEU A 254 1.94 17.48 -5.52
N THR A 255 1.06 17.77 -6.48
CA THR A 255 1.40 18.38 -7.78
C THR A 255 1.23 19.89 -7.80
N CYS A 256 0.84 20.49 -6.68
CA CYS A 256 0.63 21.92 -6.55
C CYS A 256 1.94 22.70 -6.75
N MET A 257 1.92 23.72 -7.62
CA MET A 257 3.08 24.56 -7.97
C MET A 257 3.21 25.82 -7.11
N THR A 258 2.28 26.08 -6.18
CA THR A 258 2.36 27.20 -5.22
C THR A 258 3.69 27.17 -4.45
N GLU A 259 4.38 28.29 -4.37
CA GLU A 259 5.72 28.38 -3.78
C GLU A 259 5.73 28.02 -2.29
N THR A 260 4.82 28.59 -1.54
CA THR A 260 4.62 28.32 -0.13
C THR A 260 3.15 27.94 0.11
N GLY A 261 2.91 26.86 0.86
CA GLY A 261 1.54 26.41 1.07
C GLY A 261 0.94 25.65 -0.12
N VAL A 262 -0.37 25.72 -0.31
CA VAL A 262 -1.15 25.09 -1.37
C VAL A 262 -2.21 26.05 -1.91
N CYS A 263 -2.67 25.86 -3.15
CA CYS A 263 -3.80 26.62 -3.70
C CYS A 263 -5.13 25.94 -3.38
N ARG A 264 -6.23 26.70 -3.45
CA ARG A 264 -7.60 26.20 -3.20
C ARG A 264 -8.00 25.07 -4.14
N ALA A 265 -7.72 25.22 -5.42
CA ALA A 265 -8.10 24.24 -6.43
C ALA A 265 -7.36 22.91 -6.27
N CYS A 266 -6.07 22.91 -5.89
CA CYS A 266 -5.32 21.68 -5.65
C CYS A 266 -5.71 20.96 -4.35
N TYR A 267 -6.12 21.72 -3.33
CA TYR A 267 -6.63 21.13 -2.10
C TYR A 267 -8.08 20.65 -2.25
N GLY A 268 -8.93 21.43 -2.92
CA GLY A 268 -10.32 21.11 -3.19
C GLY A 268 -11.25 21.40 -2.01
N ARG A 269 -12.16 20.48 -1.69
CA ARG A 269 -13.24 20.62 -0.70
C ARG A 269 -12.71 20.73 0.73
N ASP A 270 -13.26 21.64 1.49
CA ASP A 270 -13.15 21.66 2.95
C ASP A 270 -14.01 20.54 3.54
N LEU A 271 -13.38 19.66 4.29
CA LEU A 271 -14.06 18.49 4.88
C LEU A 271 -15.00 18.86 6.05
N CYS A 272 -14.84 20.09 6.59
CA CYS A 272 -15.69 20.57 7.69
C CYS A 272 -16.98 21.22 7.19
N HIS A 273 -16.87 22.11 6.20
CA HIS A 273 -18.00 22.95 5.73
C HIS A 273 -18.61 22.45 4.40
N GLY A 274 -17.91 21.58 3.67
CA GLY A 274 -18.44 20.96 2.47
C GLY A 274 -18.30 21.75 1.18
N GLY A 275 -17.78 22.96 1.19
CA GLY A 275 -17.47 23.76 0.00
C GLY A 275 -15.99 23.81 -0.33
N LEU A 276 -15.59 24.57 -1.37
CA LEU A 276 -14.19 24.81 -1.68
C LEU A 276 -13.51 25.51 -0.50
N ILE A 277 -12.29 25.10 -0.13
CA ILE A 277 -11.56 25.61 1.03
C ILE A 277 -11.34 27.13 0.97
N ASN A 278 -11.33 27.79 2.12
CA ASN A 278 -11.10 29.22 2.22
C ASN A 278 -9.60 29.55 2.16
N LEU A 279 -9.30 30.76 1.65
CA LEU A 279 -7.95 31.31 1.73
C LEU A 279 -7.56 31.55 3.20
N GLY A 280 -6.30 31.29 3.52
CA GLY A 280 -5.76 31.45 4.86
C GLY A 280 -6.00 30.26 5.79
N GLU A 281 -6.59 29.15 5.31
CA GLU A 281 -6.77 27.95 6.13
C GLU A 281 -5.45 27.20 6.33
N ALA A 282 -5.13 26.86 7.59
CA ALA A 282 -3.90 26.17 7.97
C ALA A 282 -4.00 24.64 7.76
N VAL A 283 -4.01 24.21 6.51
CA VAL A 283 -4.24 22.79 6.12
C VAL A 283 -3.17 21.84 6.62
N GLY A 284 -1.94 22.33 6.82
CA GLY A 284 -0.85 21.50 7.35
C GLY A 284 -1.09 21.09 8.81
N VAL A 285 -1.58 22.02 9.65
CA VAL A 285 -1.93 21.71 11.05
C VAL A 285 -3.13 20.77 11.10
N ILE A 286 -4.15 21.00 10.27
CA ILE A 286 -5.32 20.13 10.14
C ILE A 286 -4.88 18.72 9.75
N ALA A 287 -4.00 18.59 8.76
CA ALA A 287 -3.48 17.30 8.31
C ALA A 287 -2.74 16.56 9.44
N ALA A 288 -1.84 17.24 10.14
CA ALA A 288 -1.08 16.65 11.24
C ALA A 288 -1.98 16.18 12.40
N GLN A 289 -3.00 16.96 12.74
CA GLN A 289 -3.96 16.62 13.78
C GLN A 289 -4.87 15.47 13.34
N SER A 290 -5.34 15.46 12.09
CA SER A 290 -6.18 14.38 11.54
C SER A 290 -5.45 13.03 11.44
N ILE A 291 -4.15 13.04 11.20
CA ILE A 291 -3.30 11.84 11.20
C ILE A 291 -2.97 11.40 12.64
N GLY A 292 -2.76 12.37 13.55
CA GLY A 292 -2.32 12.11 14.91
C GLY A 292 -3.42 11.68 15.88
N GLU A 293 -4.63 12.21 15.73
CA GLU A 293 -5.77 11.90 16.60
C GLU A 293 -6.10 10.40 16.60
N PRO A 294 -6.29 9.75 15.45
CA PRO A 294 -6.54 8.33 15.42
C PRO A 294 -5.39 7.49 16.01
N GLY A 295 -4.14 7.97 15.91
CA GLY A 295 -2.99 7.31 16.53
C GLY A 295 -3.17 7.09 18.03
N THR A 296 -3.72 8.05 18.74
CA THR A 296 -4.04 7.92 20.16
C THR A 296 -5.21 6.94 20.40
N GLN A 297 -6.24 6.99 19.56
CA GLN A 297 -7.38 6.06 19.63
C GLN A 297 -6.98 4.62 19.24
N LEU A 298 -6.10 4.45 18.26
CA LEU A 298 -5.58 3.14 17.85
C LEU A 298 -4.90 2.41 19.01
N THR A 299 -4.18 3.13 19.85
CA THR A 299 -3.59 2.55 21.07
C THR A 299 -4.67 2.09 22.05
N MET A 300 -5.78 2.79 22.16
CA MET A 300 -6.92 2.43 23.02
C MET A 300 -7.74 1.26 22.44
N ARG A 301 -7.95 1.23 21.10
CA ARG A 301 -8.72 0.16 20.43
C ARG A 301 -8.04 -1.21 20.48
N THR A 302 -6.71 -1.28 20.37
CA THR A 302 -5.98 -2.55 20.60
C THR A 302 -6.21 -3.12 22.01
N PHE A 303 -6.48 -2.24 22.96
CA PHE A 303 -6.84 -2.64 24.33
C PHE A 303 -8.29 -3.17 24.41
N HIS A 304 -9.26 -2.53 23.75
CA HIS A 304 -10.66 -2.95 23.76
C HIS A 304 -10.92 -4.30 23.05
N ILE A 305 -10.06 -4.71 22.13
CA ILE A 305 -10.13 -6.03 21.50
C ILE A 305 -9.66 -7.14 22.47
N GLY A 306 -9.10 -6.75 23.63
CA GLY A 306 -8.84 -7.67 24.75
C GLY A 306 -7.89 -8.82 24.45
N GLY A 307 -6.94 -8.60 23.52
CA GLY A 307 -5.97 -9.62 23.11
C GLY A 307 -6.56 -10.74 22.24
N THR A 308 -7.82 -10.59 21.75
CA THR A 308 -8.36 -11.52 20.74
C THR A 308 -7.56 -11.42 19.46
N ALA A 309 -7.07 -12.57 18.97
CA ALA A 309 -6.41 -12.63 17.68
C ALA A 309 -7.46 -12.40 16.58
N SER A 310 -7.37 -11.26 15.90
CA SER A 310 -8.12 -11.00 14.68
C SER A 310 -7.28 -11.47 13.51
N ARG A 311 -7.59 -12.64 12.97
CA ARG A 311 -7.01 -13.14 11.74
C ARG A 311 -8.13 -13.24 10.72
N LEU A 312 -7.95 -12.56 9.59
CA LEU A 312 -8.78 -12.83 8.42
C LEU A 312 -8.50 -14.27 8.00
N ALA A 313 -9.56 -15.05 7.84
CA ALA A 313 -9.44 -16.41 7.33
C ALA A 313 -8.77 -16.35 5.94
N GLU A 314 -7.66 -17.07 5.78
CA GLU A 314 -6.98 -17.09 4.48
C GLU A 314 -7.87 -17.80 3.47
N GLN A 315 -8.08 -17.14 2.35
CA GLN A 315 -8.86 -17.71 1.26
C GLN A 315 -8.01 -18.81 0.60
N ASN A 316 -8.56 -20.01 0.50
CA ASN A 316 -7.96 -21.16 -0.19
C ASN A 316 -8.61 -21.45 -1.54
N LYS A 317 -9.66 -20.68 -1.86
CA LYS A 317 -10.45 -20.84 -3.08
C LYS A 317 -10.94 -19.47 -3.56
N TRP A 318 -11.18 -19.39 -4.85
CA TRP A 318 -11.84 -18.23 -5.45
C TRP A 318 -13.18 -18.64 -6.03
N GLU A 319 -14.23 -18.09 -5.47
CA GLU A 319 -15.60 -18.18 -5.95
C GLU A 319 -15.96 -16.87 -6.66
N ALA A 320 -16.61 -16.93 -7.80
CA ALA A 320 -17.03 -15.75 -8.54
C ALA A 320 -17.99 -14.90 -7.73
N SER A 321 -17.66 -13.62 -7.54
CA SER A 321 -18.56 -12.66 -6.87
C SER A 321 -19.63 -12.15 -7.82
N PHE A 322 -19.38 -12.20 -9.14
CA PHE A 322 -20.28 -11.73 -10.19
C PHE A 322 -20.37 -12.76 -11.32
N SER A 323 -21.50 -12.76 -12.03
CA SER A 323 -21.64 -13.55 -13.25
C SER A 323 -20.99 -12.82 -14.43
N GLY A 324 -20.29 -13.57 -15.30
CA GLY A 324 -19.59 -13.02 -16.44
C GLY A 324 -18.74 -14.02 -17.19
N VAL A 325 -17.92 -13.57 -18.12
CA VAL A 325 -17.00 -14.39 -18.90
C VAL A 325 -15.59 -14.29 -18.32
N LEU A 326 -14.95 -15.42 -18.09
CA LEU A 326 -13.62 -15.49 -17.51
C LEU A 326 -12.56 -15.22 -18.58
N ARG A 327 -11.63 -14.29 -18.26
CA ARG A 327 -10.47 -13.94 -19.08
C ARG A 327 -9.19 -14.03 -18.24
N PHE A 328 -8.10 -14.49 -18.84
CA PHE A 328 -6.80 -14.54 -18.20
C PHE A 328 -5.84 -13.50 -18.80
N SER A 329 -5.01 -12.89 -17.93
CA SER A 329 -3.97 -11.97 -18.31
C SER A 329 -2.62 -12.43 -17.78
N GLU A 330 -1.58 -12.46 -18.63
CA GLU A 330 -0.19 -12.85 -18.30
C GLU A 330 -0.09 -14.22 -17.59
N LEU A 331 -1.04 -15.14 -17.80
CA LEU A 331 -1.10 -16.43 -17.14
C LEU A 331 -0.18 -17.45 -17.84
N LYS A 332 0.71 -18.08 -17.07
CA LYS A 332 1.46 -19.27 -17.50
C LYS A 332 0.87 -20.49 -16.79
N GLU A 333 0.29 -21.41 -17.55
CA GLU A 333 -0.37 -22.60 -17.03
C GLU A 333 0.24 -23.88 -17.58
N VAL A 334 0.16 -24.95 -16.80
CA VAL A 334 0.58 -26.30 -17.20
C VAL A 334 -0.51 -27.29 -16.82
N LYS A 335 -0.74 -28.27 -17.69
CA LYS A 335 -1.73 -29.32 -17.47
C LYS A 335 -1.16 -30.43 -16.60
N ASN A 336 -1.82 -30.72 -15.46
CA ASN A 336 -1.42 -31.77 -14.56
C ASN A 336 -1.94 -33.18 -15.04
N ARG A 337 -1.58 -34.25 -14.33
CA ARG A 337 -2.02 -35.63 -14.63
C ARG A 337 -3.53 -35.81 -14.62
N GLU A 338 -4.25 -35.07 -13.81
CA GLU A 338 -5.70 -35.13 -13.66
C GLU A 338 -6.44 -34.31 -14.74
N GLY A 339 -5.70 -33.60 -15.57
CA GLY A 339 -6.25 -32.79 -16.66
C GLY A 339 -6.60 -31.37 -16.29
N ASN A 340 -6.37 -30.94 -15.03
CA ASN A 340 -6.57 -29.59 -14.54
C ASN A 340 -5.37 -28.72 -14.90
N PHE A 341 -5.60 -27.41 -15.00
CA PHE A 341 -4.53 -26.45 -15.25
C PHE A 341 -3.97 -25.94 -13.94
N VAL A 342 -2.64 -25.94 -13.80
CA VAL A 342 -1.92 -25.42 -12.63
C VAL A 342 -1.09 -24.22 -13.04
N ILE A 343 -1.11 -23.16 -12.24
CA ILE A 343 -0.46 -21.89 -12.51
C ILE A 343 1.01 -21.94 -12.11
N LEU A 344 1.89 -21.61 -13.05
CA LEU A 344 3.34 -21.50 -12.84
C LEU A 344 3.82 -20.07 -12.66
N GLY A 345 3.10 -19.10 -13.24
CA GLY A 345 3.46 -17.69 -13.22
C GLY A 345 3.04 -16.99 -11.92
N ARG A 346 3.75 -15.92 -11.54
CA ARG A 346 3.41 -15.08 -10.39
C ARG A 346 2.55 -13.86 -10.74
N ARG A 347 2.51 -13.48 -12.01
CA ARG A 347 1.79 -12.31 -12.53
C ARG A 347 0.47 -12.67 -13.19
N GLY A 348 0.06 -13.94 -13.12
CA GLY A 348 -1.21 -14.37 -13.68
C GLY A 348 -2.37 -13.70 -12.98
N GLU A 349 -3.22 -13.03 -13.74
CA GLU A 349 -4.45 -12.43 -13.25
C GLU A 349 -5.62 -13.06 -14.00
N ALA A 350 -6.71 -13.27 -13.28
CA ALA A 350 -7.99 -13.64 -13.89
C ALA A 350 -9.00 -12.51 -13.70
N VAL A 351 -9.73 -12.22 -14.76
CA VAL A 351 -10.68 -11.11 -14.85
C VAL A 351 -12.04 -11.68 -15.24
N ILE A 352 -13.09 -11.28 -14.53
CA ILE A 352 -14.48 -11.54 -14.92
C ILE A 352 -15.00 -10.31 -15.65
N VAL A 353 -15.34 -10.48 -16.93
CA VAL A 353 -15.82 -9.43 -17.82
C VAL A 353 -17.32 -9.58 -18.01
N GLU A 354 -18.04 -8.47 -18.15
CA GLU A 354 -19.48 -8.47 -18.43
C GLU A 354 -19.79 -9.15 -19.74
N GLY A 355 -20.65 -10.19 -19.71
CA GLY A 355 -21.06 -10.95 -20.88
C GLY A 355 -22.08 -12.02 -20.54
N ASP A 356 -23.04 -12.26 -21.46
CA ASP A 356 -24.15 -13.20 -21.21
C ASP A 356 -23.90 -14.60 -21.74
N LYS A 357 -22.80 -14.88 -22.45
CA LYS A 357 -22.53 -16.16 -23.11
C LYS A 357 -21.05 -16.53 -23.07
N THR A 358 -20.79 -17.82 -23.03
CA THR A 358 -19.44 -18.39 -23.21
C THR A 358 -18.88 -17.96 -24.57
N VAL A 359 -17.72 -17.31 -24.56
CA VAL A 359 -17.08 -16.80 -25.77
C VAL A 359 -15.88 -17.67 -26.12
N PRO A 360 -15.77 -18.17 -27.37
CA PRO A 360 -14.58 -18.89 -27.82
C PRO A 360 -13.31 -18.04 -27.66
N ALA A 361 -12.19 -18.67 -27.29
CA ALA A 361 -10.90 -18.00 -27.09
C ALA A 361 -10.48 -17.07 -28.25
N ALA A 362 -10.84 -17.42 -29.49
CA ALA A 362 -10.56 -16.63 -30.68
C ALA A 362 -11.29 -15.26 -30.73
N LYS A 363 -12.32 -15.07 -29.92
CA LYS A 363 -13.09 -13.80 -29.83
C LYS A 363 -12.88 -13.03 -28.53
N LEU A 364 -11.99 -13.47 -27.68
CA LEU A 364 -11.67 -12.80 -26.39
C LEU A 364 -11.11 -11.38 -26.59
N ILE A 365 -10.54 -11.10 -27.76
CA ILE A 365 -10.05 -9.76 -28.10
C ILE A 365 -11.21 -8.74 -28.17
N ASP A 366 -12.39 -9.18 -28.59
CA ASP A 366 -13.57 -8.31 -28.69
C ASP A 366 -14.10 -7.92 -27.30
N LEU A 367 -13.80 -8.72 -26.24
CA LEU A 367 -14.15 -8.45 -24.86
C LEU A 367 -13.18 -7.48 -24.16
N ALA A 368 -12.10 -7.05 -24.80
CA ALA A 368 -11.14 -6.12 -24.22
C ALA A 368 -11.75 -4.74 -23.87
N ASN A 369 -12.86 -4.40 -24.52
CA ASN A 369 -13.58 -3.15 -24.29
C ASN A 369 -14.80 -3.30 -23.37
N GLU A 370 -15.08 -4.51 -22.88
CA GLU A 370 -16.18 -4.75 -21.97
C GLU A 370 -15.80 -4.41 -20.53
N ARG A 371 -16.80 -4.11 -19.71
CA ARG A 371 -16.58 -3.71 -18.31
C ARG A 371 -16.00 -4.86 -17.49
N GLU A 372 -14.84 -4.65 -16.88
CA GLU A 372 -14.30 -5.55 -15.89
C GLU A 372 -15.13 -5.46 -14.60
N ARG A 373 -15.66 -6.62 -14.13
CA ARG A 373 -16.44 -6.69 -12.89
C ARG A 373 -15.60 -7.11 -11.70
N GLU A 374 -14.67 -8.02 -11.92
CA GLU A 374 -13.79 -8.54 -10.86
C GLU A 374 -12.43 -8.89 -11.50
N ARG A 375 -11.34 -8.45 -10.87
CA ARG A 375 -9.95 -8.77 -11.25
C ARG A 375 -9.23 -9.34 -10.05
N ARG A 376 -8.65 -10.53 -10.19
CA ARG A 376 -7.94 -11.19 -9.09
C ARG A 376 -6.61 -11.77 -9.52
N PRO A 377 -5.50 -11.43 -8.81
CA PRO A 377 -4.23 -12.10 -9.02
C PRO A 377 -4.32 -13.55 -8.50
N LEU A 378 -3.82 -14.48 -9.28
CA LEU A 378 -3.82 -15.89 -8.94
C LEU A 378 -2.45 -16.31 -8.42
N PRO A 379 -2.36 -16.96 -7.24
CA PRO A 379 -1.10 -17.39 -6.68
C PRO A 379 -0.50 -18.57 -7.48
N MET A 380 0.83 -18.66 -7.50
CA MET A 380 1.55 -19.79 -8.06
C MET A 380 1.12 -21.08 -7.34
N GLY A 381 0.85 -22.13 -8.12
CA GLY A 381 0.36 -23.40 -7.61
C GLY A 381 -1.15 -23.50 -7.49
N ALA A 382 -1.90 -22.45 -7.82
CA ALA A 382 -3.35 -22.56 -7.87
C ALA A 382 -3.80 -23.48 -9.02
N THR A 383 -4.78 -24.32 -8.72
CA THR A 383 -5.42 -25.22 -9.69
C THR A 383 -6.67 -24.53 -10.24
N LEU A 384 -6.72 -24.36 -11.54
CA LEU A 384 -7.86 -23.78 -12.26
C LEU A 384 -8.89 -24.88 -12.55
N LEU A 385 -10.14 -24.61 -12.19
CA LEU A 385 -11.29 -25.49 -12.43
C LEU A 385 -12.10 -25.06 -13.66
N LYS A 386 -11.97 -23.79 -14.06
CA LYS A 386 -12.64 -23.19 -15.23
C LYS A 386 -11.62 -22.78 -16.28
N LYS A 387 -12.05 -22.71 -17.54
CA LYS A 387 -11.20 -22.33 -18.67
C LYS A 387 -11.44 -20.91 -19.11
N GLU A 388 -10.45 -20.34 -19.80
CA GLU A 388 -10.57 -19.06 -20.43
C GLU A 388 -11.73 -19.02 -21.43
N GLY A 389 -12.54 -17.94 -21.38
CA GLY A 389 -13.73 -17.80 -22.22
C GLY A 389 -14.98 -18.54 -21.72
N GLU A 390 -14.92 -19.23 -20.60
CA GLU A 390 -16.07 -19.89 -19.98
C GLU A 390 -16.92 -18.89 -19.23
N PHE A 391 -18.24 -19.02 -19.36
CA PHE A 391 -19.19 -18.21 -18.56
C PHE A 391 -19.25 -18.81 -17.14
N VAL A 392 -19.12 -17.93 -16.14
CA VAL A 392 -19.22 -18.28 -14.72
C VAL A 392 -20.41 -17.60 -14.09
N GLU A 393 -21.13 -18.31 -13.23
CA GLU A 393 -22.22 -17.77 -12.43
C GLU A 393 -21.71 -17.32 -11.06
N GLN A 394 -22.43 -16.42 -10.42
CA GLN A 394 -22.09 -16.00 -9.06
C GLN A 394 -22.07 -17.21 -8.10
N GLY A 395 -20.97 -17.42 -7.39
CA GLY A 395 -20.73 -18.53 -6.48
C GLY A 395 -20.03 -19.74 -7.12
N ASP A 396 -19.73 -19.71 -8.44
CA ASP A 396 -18.94 -20.76 -9.09
C ASP A 396 -17.50 -20.73 -8.59
N LEU A 397 -16.94 -21.94 -8.32
CA LEU A 397 -15.54 -22.10 -7.92
C LEU A 397 -14.65 -22.05 -9.17
N ILE A 398 -13.75 -21.06 -9.21
CA ILE A 398 -12.86 -20.80 -10.34
C ILE A 398 -11.48 -21.42 -10.10
N ALA A 399 -10.90 -21.19 -8.93
CA ALA A 399 -9.57 -21.67 -8.60
C ALA A 399 -9.49 -22.12 -7.13
N GLU A 400 -8.58 -23.05 -6.86
CA GLU A 400 -8.29 -23.57 -5.51
C GLU A 400 -6.78 -23.64 -5.29
N TRP A 401 -6.30 -23.27 -4.09
CA TRP A 401 -4.86 -23.34 -3.75
C TRP A 401 -4.64 -23.62 -2.27
N ASP A 402 -3.43 -24.06 -1.93
CA ASP A 402 -2.98 -24.19 -0.55
C ASP A 402 -2.44 -22.83 -0.04
N PRO A 403 -3.08 -22.21 0.95
CA PRO A 403 -2.59 -20.94 1.49
C PRO A 403 -1.37 -21.08 2.41
N PHE A 404 -1.07 -22.31 2.90
CA PHE A 404 -0.05 -22.55 3.92
C PHE A 404 1.32 -22.91 3.35
N SER A 405 1.38 -23.27 2.08
CA SER A 405 2.64 -23.60 1.40
C SER A 405 2.74 -22.94 0.03
N ILE A 406 3.97 -22.69 -0.41
CA ILE A 406 4.28 -22.30 -1.80
C ILE A 406 4.87 -23.53 -2.47
N PRO A 407 4.18 -24.15 -3.43
CA PRO A 407 4.71 -25.31 -4.12
C PRO A 407 5.74 -24.89 -5.18
N ILE A 408 6.85 -25.61 -5.28
CA ILE A 408 7.75 -25.58 -6.43
C ILE A 408 7.28 -26.67 -7.38
N ILE A 409 6.83 -26.27 -8.58
CA ILE A 409 6.16 -27.13 -9.55
C ILE A 409 7.03 -27.26 -10.80
N THR A 410 7.07 -28.47 -11.37
CA THR A 410 7.78 -28.69 -12.63
C THR A 410 6.93 -28.33 -13.84
N ASP A 411 7.58 -27.74 -14.82
CA ASP A 411 7.02 -27.43 -16.15
C ASP A 411 7.32 -28.55 -17.19
N ALA A 412 8.21 -29.49 -16.85
CA ALA A 412 8.67 -30.53 -17.76
C ALA A 412 8.42 -31.93 -17.21
N THR A 413 8.22 -32.90 -18.09
CA THR A 413 8.11 -34.32 -17.76
C THR A 413 9.47 -34.97 -17.89
N GLY A 414 9.95 -35.63 -16.83
CA GLY A 414 11.26 -36.33 -16.85
C GLY A 414 11.59 -37.00 -15.53
N ILE A 415 12.87 -37.35 -15.37
CA ILE A 415 13.41 -38.02 -14.19
C ILE A 415 14.09 -36.99 -13.31
N VAL A 416 13.75 -36.95 -12.02
CA VAL A 416 14.36 -36.09 -11.00
C VAL A 416 15.80 -36.49 -10.78
N HIS A 417 16.69 -35.54 -10.75
CA HIS A 417 18.08 -35.72 -10.35
C HIS A 417 18.49 -34.65 -9.34
N PHE A 418 19.01 -35.10 -8.20
CA PHE A 418 19.46 -34.23 -7.13
C PHE A 418 20.88 -33.74 -7.37
N LYS A 419 21.10 -32.44 -7.37
CA LYS A 419 22.42 -31.81 -7.48
C LYS A 419 22.70 -31.06 -6.18
N ASP A 420 23.84 -31.34 -5.56
CA ASP A 420 24.27 -30.79 -4.29
C ASP A 420 23.29 -31.04 -3.12
N ILE A 421 22.50 -32.09 -3.18
CA ILE A 421 21.59 -32.52 -2.11
C ILE A 421 22.17 -33.78 -1.47
N SER A 422 22.83 -33.60 -0.30
CA SER A 422 23.45 -34.69 0.48
C SER A 422 22.93 -34.68 1.90
N GLU A 423 22.71 -35.88 2.43
CA GLU A 423 22.23 -36.08 3.79
C GLU A 423 23.24 -35.58 4.84
N GLY A 424 22.78 -34.84 5.82
CA GLY A 424 23.62 -34.27 6.90
C GLY A 424 24.36 -32.96 6.53
N GLU A 425 24.53 -32.63 5.25
CA GLU A 425 25.18 -31.38 4.81
C GLU A 425 24.20 -30.35 4.30
N THR A 426 23.30 -30.74 3.37
CA THR A 426 22.32 -29.81 2.77
C THR A 426 20.89 -30.12 3.14
N PHE A 427 20.56 -31.37 3.49
CA PHE A 427 19.27 -31.69 4.07
C PHE A 427 19.41 -32.52 5.34
N LYS A 428 18.41 -32.43 6.22
CA LYS A 428 18.28 -33.26 7.42
C LYS A 428 16.92 -33.94 7.43
N GLU A 429 16.91 -35.18 7.85
CA GLU A 429 15.65 -35.83 8.19
C GLU A 429 15.19 -35.31 9.56
N GLN A 430 14.08 -34.62 9.55
CA GLN A 430 13.41 -34.17 10.76
C GLN A 430 12.29 -35.17 11.06
N VAL A 431 12.47 -35.91 12.13
CA VAL A 431 11.44 -36.84 12.62
C VAL A 431 10.50 -36.07 13.51
N ASP A 432 9.23 -36.11 13.21
CA ASP A 432 8.18 -35.54 14.05
C ASP A 432 7.99 -36.45 15.29
N GLU A 433 8.19 -35.91 16.49
CA GLU A 433 8.12 -36.68 17.74
C GLU A 433 6.73 -37.26 18.02
N VAL A 434 5.69 -36.72 17.44
CA VAL A 434 4.29 -37.14 17.62
C VAL A 434 3.88 -38.17 16.58
N SER A 435 4.15 -37.92 15.30
CA SER A 435 3.74 -38.80 14.18
C SER A 435 4.77 -39.86 13.85
N GLY A 436 6.05 -39.68 14.26
CA GLY A 436 7.15 -40.62 13.91
C GLY A 436 7.55 -40.59 12.42
N VAL A 437 6.96 -39.68 11.61
CA VAL A 437 7.25 -39.59 10.16
C VAL A 437 8.49 -38.72 9.97
N SER A 438 9.45 -39.26 9.19
CA SER A 438 10.63 -38.48 8.80
C SER A 438 10.34 -37.65 7.55
N ARG A 439 10.72 -36.37 7.59
CA ARG A 439 10.62 -35.44 6.47
C ARG A 439 12.00 -34.90 6.11
N LYS A 440 12.25 -34.75 4.81
CA LYS A 440 13.53 -34.25 4.29
C LYS A 440 13.43 -32.73 4.14
N VAL A 441 14.04 -31.98 5.08
CA VAL A 441 14.02 -30.51 5.11
C VAL A 441 15.39 -29.97 4.71
N ILE A 442 15.43 -29.02 3.80
CA ILE A 442 16.64 -28.34 3.34
C ILE A 442 17.16 -27.44 4.45
N HIS A 443 18.43 -27.61 4.81
CA HIS A 443 19.17 -26.79 5.76
C HIS A 443 20.29 -25.98 5.09
N GLU A 444 20.74 -24.94 5.79
CA GLU A 444 21.88 -24.15 5.35
C GLU A 444 23.16 -25.02 5.38
N SER A 445 23.78 -25.20 4.23
CA SER A 445 25.05 -25.92 4.12
C SER A 445 26.19 -25.13 4.75
N GLN A 446 27.08 -25.81 5.45
CA GLN A 446 28.32 -25.22 5.99
C GLN A 446 29.36 -24.95 4.88
N SER A 447 29.29 -25.69 3.77
CA SER A 447 30.17 -25.48 2.63
C SER A 447 29.61 -24.39 1.68
N LEU A 448 30.54 -23.53 1.22
CA LEU A 448 30.21 -22.30 0.48
C LEU A 448 29.74 -22.56 -0.96
N ASP A 449 30.03 -23.73 -1.50
CA ASP A 449 29.87 -24.05 -2.93
C ASP A 449 28.65 -24.93 -3.25
N GLN A 450 27.97 -25.48 -2.24
CA GLN A 450 26.85 -26.38 -2.44
C GLN A 450 25.52 -25.61 -2.53
N ARG A 451 24.80 -25.82 -3.62
CA ARG A 451 23.44 -25.31 -3.83
C ARG A 451 22.51 -26.50 -4.02
N PRO A 452 21.53 -26.70 -3.15
CA PRO A 452 20.52 -27.74 -3.37
C PRO A 452 19.67 -27.37 -4.58
N ILE A 453 19.80 -28.15 -5.67
CA ILE A 453 19.07 -27.95 -6.93
C ILE A 453 18.44 -29.29 -7.34
N ILE A 454 17.19 -29.22 -7.78
CA ILE A 454 16.52 -30.30 -8.46
C ILE A 454 16.62 -30.04 -9.97
N ALA A 455 17.27 -30.95 -10.71
CA ALA A 455 17.34 -30.93 -12.16
C ALA A 455 16.43 -32.02 -12.75
N ILE A 456 15.77 -31.73 -13.86
CA ILE A 456 14.95 -32.71 -14.56
C ILE A 456 15.69 -33.21 -15.81
N HIS A 457 15.90 -34.50 -15.84
CA HIS A 457 16.62 -35.20 -16.91
C HIS A 457 15.66 -35.96 -17.82
N ASN A 458 16.02 -36.06 -19.10
CA ASN A 458 15.36 -36.95 -20.05
C ASN A 458 15.86 -38.38 -19.83
N SER A 459 15.17 -39.40 -20.37
CA SER A 459 15.55 -40.81 -20.37
C SER A 459 17.02 -41.08 -20.78
N LYS A 460 17.68 -40.14 -21.46
CA LYS A 460 19.09 -40.17 -21.86
C LYS A 460 20.05 -39.50 -20.84
N LYS A 461 19.63 -39.21 -19.63
CA LYS A 461 20.41 -38.54 -18.58
C LYS A 461 20.96 -37.15 -18.99
N LYS A 462 20.28 -36.44 -19.88
CA LYS A 462 20.59 -35.04 -20.21
C LYS A 462 19.52 -34.12 -19.61
N ILE A 463 19.94 -32.97 -19.08
CA ILE A 463 19.03 -31.94 -18.57
C ILE A 463 18.11 -31.50 -19.70
N ILE A 464 16.82 -31.36 -19.40
CA ILE A 464 15.83 -30.85 -20.34
C ILE A 464 16.04 -29.36 -20.44
N ILE A 465 16.15 -28.83 -21.66
CA ILE A 465 16.29 -27.41 -21.95
C ILE A 465 14.92 -26.90 -22.32
N ARG A 466 14.50 -25.78 -21.71
CA ARG A 466 13.26 -25.08 -22.02
C ARG A 466 13.35 -24.40 -23.39
N GLU A 467 12.21 -23.96 -23.93
CA GLU A 467 12.14 -23.22 -25.20
C GLU A 467 13.02 -21.94 -25.23
N ASN A 468 13.33 -21.38 -24.06
CA ASN A 468 14.18 -20.19 -23.89
C ASN A 468 15.67 -20.52 -23.68
N ASP A 469 16.16 -21.69 -24.11
CA ASP A 469 17.53 -22.16 -23.90
C ASP A 469 17.99 -22.24 -22.44
N THR A 470 17.08 -22.19 -21.47
CA THR A 470 17.40 -22.31 -20.05
C THR A 470 17.26 -23.76 -19.57
N PRO A 471 18.20 -24.27 -18.74
CA PRO A 471 18.08 -25.59 -18.17
C PRO A 471 16.92 -25.67 -17.18
N THR A 472 16.22 -26.83 -17.16
CA THR A 472 15.13 -27.07 -16.18
C THR A 472 15.76 -27.48 -14.84
N GLU A 473 16.24 -26.45 -14.11
CA GLU A 473 16.82 -26.57 -12.77
C GLU A 473 16.00 -25.73 -11.80
N PHE A 474 15.68 -26.31 -10.65
CA PHE A 474 14.91 -25.65 -9.57
C PHE A 474 15.79 -25.56 -8.33
N ALA A 475 16.18 -24.34 -7.96
CA ALA A 475 16.92 -24.08 -6.74
C ALA A 475 15.98 -24.17 -5.53
N LEU A 476 16.39 -24.90 -4.51
CA LEU A 476 15.61 -25.10 -3.30
C LEU A 476 16.00 -24.08 -2.23
N PRO A 477 15.07 -23.28 -1.75
CA PRO A 477 15.31 -22.41 -0.60
C PRO A 477 15.53 -23.19 0.70
N ILE A 478 16.17 -22.56 1.68
CA ILE A 478 16.31 -23.09 3.04
C ILE A 478 14.91 -23.27 3.64
N LYS A 479 14.72 -24.37 4.39
CA LYS A 479 13.46 -24.81 5.01
C LYS A 479 12.42 -25.37 4.02
N SER A 480 12.74 -25.57 2.76
CA SER A 480 11.84 -26.29 1.85
C SER A 480 11.79 -27.77 2.19
N GLU A 481 10.60 -28.35 2.10
CA GLU A 481 10.35 -29.79 2.29
C GLU A 481 10.39 -30.48 0.93
N LEU A 482 11.20 -31.50 0.79
CA LEU A 482 11.30 -32.35 -0.42
C LEU A 482 10.11 -33.31 -0.49
N MET A 483 9.38 -33.26 -1.61
CA MET A 483 8.24 -34.17 -1.86
C MET A 483 8.58 -35.28 -2.82
N VAL A 484 9.78 -35.27 -3.45
CA VAL A 484 10.24 -36.22 -4.45
C VAL A 484 11.55 -36.85 -4.03
N GLU A 485 11.85 -38.04 -4.59
CA GLU A 485 13.11 -38.78 -4.41
C GLU A 485 13.95 -38.74 -5.68
N ASP A 486 15.27 -38.91 -5.51
CA ASP A 486 16.19 -39.02 -6.65
C ASP A 486 15.85 -40.20 -7.52
N GLY A 487 15.73 -39.97 -8.83
CA GLY A 487 15.34 -40.98 -9.81
C GLY A 487 13.84 -41.18 -10.00
N LEU A 488 12.97 -40.42 -9.31
CA LEU A 488 11.51 -40.50 -9.52
C LEU A 488 11.12 -39.87 -10.86
N GLU A 489 10.20 -40.50 -11.58
CA GLU A 489 9.60 -39.93 -12.80
C GLU A 489 8.48 -38.96 -12.43
N VAL A 490 8.62 -37.70 -12.87
CA VAL A 490 7.67 -36.61 -12.62
C VAL A 490 7.05 -36.12 -13.93
N HIS A 491 5.83 -35.65 -13.85
CA HIS A 491 5.12 -35.05 -14.97
C HIS A 491 4.98 -33.52 -14.77
N ALA A 492 4.79 -32.84 -15.87
CA ALA A 492 4.51 -31.41 -15.81
C ALA A 492 3.28 -31.11 -14.89
N GLY A 493 3.39 -30.17 -13.97
CA GLY A 493 2.39 -29.89 -12.95
C GLY A 493 2.57 -30.61 -11.60
N ASP A 494 3.53 -31.55 -11.48
CA ASP A 494 3.81 -32.22 -10.21
C ASP A 494 4.61 -31.30 -9.26
N VAL A 495 4.33 -31.39 -7.95
CA VAL A 495 5.01 -30.62 -6.90
C VAL A 495 6.34 -31.33 -6.54
N LEU A 496 7.46 -30.62 -6.70
CA LEU A 496 8.80 -31.10 -6.37
C LEU A 496 9.17 -30.86 -4.91
N ALA A 497 8.85 -29.68 -4.42
CA ALA A 497 9.09 -29.28 -3.04
C ALA A 497 8.02 -28.29 -2.57
N LYS A 498 7.79 -28.23 -1.27
CA LYS A 498 6.92 -27.26 -0.64
C LYS A 498 7.73 -26.33 0.24
N ILE A 499 7.51 -25.03 0.10
CA ILE A 499 8.06 -24.00 0.98
C ILE A 499 6.95 -23.67 1.99
N PRO A 500 7.08 -24.07 3.28
CA PRO A 500 6.10 -23.68 4.27
C PRO A 500 6.07 -22.17 4.37
N ARG A 501 4.93 -21.56 4.15
CA ARG A 501 4.73 -20.18 4.55
C ARG A 501 4.78 -20.18 6.06
N GLU A 502 5.88 -19.71 6.63
CA GLU A 502 5.89 -19.34 8.04
C GLU A 502 4.88 -18.21 8.20
N LEU A 503 3.63 -18.60 8.44
CA LEU A 503 2.58 -17.66 8.76
C LEU A 503 3.02 -16.93 10.02
N ALA A 504 3.64 -15.78 9.76
CA ALA A 504 3.83 -14.68 10.71
C ALA A 504 4.22 -15.04 12.15
N ARG A 505 5.00 -16.12 12.33
CA ARG A 505 5.62 -16.30 13.64
C ARG A 505 6.57 -15.14 13.98
N ASN A 506 7.11 -14.48 12.96
CA ASN A 506 8.08 -13.38 13.13
C ASN A 506 8.22 -12.47 11.90
N LYS A 507 7.25 -12.33 11.02
CA LYS A 507 7.23 -11.05 10.34
C LYS A 507 6.78 -10.07 11.42
N ASP A 508 7.76 -9.52 12.10
CA ASP A 508 7.70 -8.21 12.73
C ASP A 508 7.44 -7.18 11.61
N ILE A 509 6.33 -7.38 10.89
CA ILE A 509 5.70 -6.29 10.17
C ILE A 509 5.36 -5.39 11.34
N THR A 510 6.21 -4.41 11.57
CA THR A 510 5.93 -3.34 12.50
C THR A 510 4.61 -2.73 12.04
N GLY A 511 3.51 -3.30 12.51
CA GLY A 511 2.18 -2.87 12.15
C GLY A 511 1.77 -1.69 13.03
N GLY A 512 0.70 -1.02 12.64
CA GLY A 512 0.15 0.08 13.41
C GLY A 512 1.06 1.32 13.48
N LEU A 513 1.03 2.04 14.61
CA LEU A 513 1.73 3.32 14.78
C LEU A 513 3.25 3.27 14.53
N PRO A 514 4.01 2.23 14.93
CA PRO A 514 5.43 2.13 14.59
C PRO A 514 5.70 2.11 13.09
N ARG A 515 4.87 1.45 12.29
CA ARG A 515 5.00 1.42 10.83
C ARG A 515 4.72 2.79 10.19
N VAL A 516 3.68 3.47 10.66
CA VAL A 516 3.37 4.85 10.23
C VAL A 516 4.55 5.78 10.53
N ALA A 517 5.12 5.68 11.73
CA ALA A 517 6.29 6.47 12.11
C ALA A 517 7.53 6.13 11.26
N GLU A 518 7.75 4.86 10.91
CA GLU A 518 8.83 4.42 10.02
C GLU A 518 8.67 5.00 8.62
N LEU A 519 7.47 4.97 8.05
CA LEU A 519 7.16 5.51 6.73
C LEU A 519 7.37 7.03 6.67
N PHE A 520 6.85 7.78 7.64
CA PHE A 520 7.05 9.23 7.69
C PHE A 520 8.49 9.66 8.00
N GLU A 521 9.27 8.84 8.71
CA GLU A 521 10.71 9.10 8.89
C GLU A 521 11.56 8.62 7.69
N ALA A 522 10.94 8.01 6.68
CA ALA A 522 11.63 7.43 5.53
C ALA A 522 12.80 6.53 5.95
N ARG A 523 12.61 5.71 6.98
CA ARG A 523 13.64 4.80 7.48
C ARG A 523 13.81 3.64 6.52
N VAL A 524 15.06 3.16 6.42
CA VAL A 524 15.34 1.90 5.73
C VAL A 524 14.71 0.76 6.51
N PRO A 525 13.84 -0.06 5.89
CA PRO A 525 13.21 -1.19 6.57
C PRO A 525 14.25 -2.21 7.06
N LYS A 526 13.98 -2.88 8.19
CA LYS A 526 14.86 -3.94 8.71
C LYS A 526 14.99 -5.09 7.71
N ASP A 527 13.87 -5.49 7.10
CA ASP A 527 13.78 -6.48 6.05
C ASP A 527 13.59 -5.80 4.69
N GLN A 528 14.64 -5.13 4.23
CA GLN A 528 14.63 -4.41 2.96
C GLN A 528 14.54 -5.39 1.79
N ALA A 529 13.59 -5.16 0.89
CA ALA A 529 13.57 -5.75 -0.43
C ALA A 529 14.62 -5.05 -1.32
N ILE A 530 15.38 -5.82 -2.08
CA ILE A 530 16.22 -5.28 -3.15
C ILE A 530 15.34 -5.19 -4.39
N ILE A 531 15.23 -4.00 -4.98
CA ILE A 531 14.45 -3.76 -6.19
C ILE A 531 15.38 -3.65 -7.40
N THR A 532 14.85 -4.03 -8.57
CA THR A 532 15.59 -3.91 -9.84
C THR A 532 15.67 -2.46 -10.29
N GLU A 533 16.79 -2.06 -10.88
CA GLU A 533 16.96 -0.72 -11.43
C GLU A 533 16.74 -0.69 -12.95
N ILE A 534 16.80 -1.84 -13.62
CA ILE A 534 16.64 -1.99 -15.07
C ILE A 534 15.64 -3.09 -15.41
N ASP A 535 15.02 -2.98 -16.58
CA ASP A 535 14.21 -4.05 -17.17
C ASP A 535 15.11 -5.12 -17.78
N GLY A 536 14.77 -6.39 -17.61
CA GLY A 536 15.55 -7.46 -18.19
C GLY A 536 15.26 -8.87 -17.69
N ILE A 537 16.09 -9.80 -18.15
CA ILE A 537 15.99 -11.23 -17.81
C ILE A 537 16.95 -11.55 -16.67
N VAL A 538 16.45 -12.30 -15.70
CA VAL A 538 17.19 -12.72 -14.51
C VAL A 538 18.12 -13.89 -14.84
N GLU A 539 19.41 -13.73 -14.51
CA GLU A 539 20.43 -14.78 -14.57
C GLU A 539 21.06 -14.94 -13.19
N PHE A 540 21.25 -16.18 -12.75
CA PHE A 540 22.02 -16.50 -11.54
C PHE A 540 23.48 -16.75 -11.91
N ASP A 541 24.38 -16.00 -11.28
CA ASP A 541 25.82 -16.15 -11.48
C ASP A 541 26.47 -16.84 -10.24
N THR A 542 27.76 -17.11 -10.33
CA THR A 542 28.54 -17.71 -9.24
C THR A 542 28.58 -16.83 -8.00
N ASP A 543 28.45 -17.43 -6.82
CA ASP A 543 28.43 -16.74 -5.53
C ASP A 543 29.77 -16.06 -5.23
N VAL A 544 29.67 -14.87 -4.64
CA VAL A 544 30.83 -14.09 -4.23
C VAL A 544 30.78 -13.78 -2.74
N LYS A 545 31.79 -14.22 -1.96
CA LYS A 545 31.96 -13.89 -0.53
C LYS A 545 30.70 -14.10 0.31
N LYS A 546 30.06 -15.28 0.24
CA LYS A 546 28.82 -15.63 0.97
C LYS A 546 27.56 -14.85 0.54
N LYS A 547 27.57 -14.23 -0.64
CA LYS A 547 26.41 -13.58 -1.22
C LYS A 547 26.05 -14.23 -2.54
N GLN A 548 24.78 -14.41 -2.78
CA GLN A 548 24.26 -14.85 -4.06
C GLN A 548 24.31 -13.69 -5.04
N ARG A 549 24.82 -13.92 -6.25
CA ARG A 549 24.87 -12.92 -7.30
C ARG A 549 23.73 -13.17 -8.28
N ILE A 550 22.89 -12.17 -8.44
CA ILE A 550 21.86 -12.12 -9.48
C ILE A 550 22.29 -11.05 -10.48
N ARG A 551 22.31 -11.41 -11.75
CA ARG A 551 22.56 -10.48 -12.86
C ARG A 551 21.27 -10.29 -13.63
N ILE A 552 20.94 -9.04 -13.94
CA ILE A 552 19.85 -8.69 -14.83
C ILE A 552 20.44 -8.22 -16.14
N ARG A 553 20.06 -8.90 -17.23
CA ARG A 553 20.47 -8.57 -18.57
C ARG A 553 19.32 -7.94 -19.33
N PRO A 554 19.50 -6.75 -19.93
CA PRO A 554 18.49 -6.13 -20.79
C PRO A 554 18.15 -7.05 -21.98
N GLU A 555 16.88 -7.10 -22.36
CA GLU A 555 16.43 -7.92 -23.49
C GLU A 555 17.08 -7.49 -24.82
N ASP A 556 17.30 -6.19 -25.01
CA ASP A 556 17.89 -5.61 -26.21
C ASP A 556 19.40 -5.92 -26.40
N GLY A 557 20.06 -6.50 -25.40
CA GLY A 557 21.49 -6.84 -25.45
C GLY A 557 22.47 -5.66 -25.64
N LYS A 558 21.96 -4.42 -25.62
CA LYS A 558 22.74 -3.18 -25.85
C LYS A 558 23.03 -2.37 -24.59
N GLY A 559 22.46 -2.72 -23.45
CA GLY A 559 22.64 -2.03 -22.17
C GLY A 559 23.63 -2.75 -21.25
N ASP A 560 24.12 -2.04 -20.23
CA ASP A 560 24.96 -2.63 -19.19
C ASP A 560 24.13 -3.55 -18.29
N SER A 561 24.60 -4.79 -18.10
CA SER A 561 24.00 -5.72 -17.15
C SER A 561 24.27 -5.26 -15.72
N LYS A 562 23.26 -5.32 -14.85
CA LYS A 562 23.40 -4.92 -13.46
C LYS A 562 23.45 -6.14 -12.54
N GLU A 563 24.40 -6.12 -11.60
CA GLU A 563 24.62 -7.20 -10.65
C GLU A 563 24.12 -6.83 -9.26
N TYR A 564 23.36 -7.75 -8.63
CA TYR A 564 22.84 -7.61 -7.29
C TYR A 564 23.41 -8.70 -6.39
N LEU A 565 23.93 -8.30 -5.22
CA LEU A 565 24.53 -9.20 -4.23
C LEU A 565 23.58 -9.43 -3.08
N ILE A 566 22.93 -10.58 -3.05
CA ILE A 566 21.93 -10.95 -2.06
C ILE A 566 22.57 -11.74 -0.91
N PRO A 567 22.38 -11.35 0.35
CA PRO A 567 22.85 -12.16 1.49
C PRO A 567 22.20 -13.55 1.50
N ARG A 568 22.96 -14.60 1.82
CA ARG A 568 22.41 -15.95 2.02
C ARG A 568 21.36 -15.96 3.12
N GLY A 569 20.38 -16.84 2.99
CA GLY A 569 19.27 -16.95 3.94
C GLY A 569 18.08 -16.04 3.65
N ARG A 570 18.17 -15.15 2.66
CA ARG A 570 17.02 -14.37 2.17
C ARG A 570 16.29 -15.15 1.08
N HIS A 571 14.98 -15.12 1.14
CA HIS A 571 14.15 -15.74 0.11
C HIS A 571 14.18 -14.91 -1.17
N ILE A 572 14.66 -15.51 -2.25
CA ILE A 572 14.66 -14.90 -3.59
C ILE A 572 13.29 -15.18 -4.22
N THR A 573 12.62 -14.12 -4.64
CA THR A 573 11.29 -14.21 -5.23
C THR A 573 11.30 -14.48 -6.72
N VAL A 574 12.43 -14.25 -7.41
CA VAL A 574 12.56 -14.38 -8.88
C VAL A 574 13.18 -15.69 -9.29
N HIS A 575 12.81 -16.19 -10.48
CA HIS A 575 13.36 -17.43 -11.05
C HIS A 575 14.33 -17.15 -12.21
N MET A 576 15.19 -18.10 -12.48
CA MET A 576 16.12 -18.03 -13.63
C MET A 576 15.34 -17.93 -14.94
N GLY A 577 15.73 -16.94 -15.79
CA GLY A 577 15.05 -16.70 -17.07
C GLY A 577 13.73 -15.93 -16.98
N GLU A 578 13.35 -15.46 -15.80
CA GLU A 578 12.17 -14.62 -15.63
C GLU A 578 12.45 -13.17 -16.06
N TYR A 579 11.49 -12.55 -16.74
CA TYR A 579 11.55 -11.12 -17.09
C TYR A 579 11.09 -10.28 -15.92
N VAL A 580 11.89 -9.31 -15.53
CA VAL A 580 11.59 -8.36 -14.44
C VAL A 580 11.56 -6.93 -14.95
N ARG A 581 10.69 -6.11 -14.40
CA ARG A 581 10.60 -4.67 -14.72
C ARG A 581 11.34 -3.86 -13.66
N ALA A 582 11.81 -2.67 -14.04
CA ALA A 582 12.44 -1.74 -13.11
C ALA A 582 11.52 -1.44 -11.91
N GLY A 583 12.05 -1.68 -10.72
CA GLY A 583 11.34 -1.54 -9.45
C GLY A 583 10.59 -2.78 -8.96
N ASP A 584 10.72 -3.94 -9.62
CA ASP A 584 10.23 -5.20 -9.08
C ASP A 584 11.14 -5.71 -7.95
N PRO A 585 10.59 -6.30 -6.87
CA PRO A 585 11.39 -6.84 -5.79
C PRO A 585 12.05 -8.18 -6.20
N LEU A 586 13.36 -8.30 -5.99
CA LEU A 586 14.11 -9.54 -6.16
C LEU A 586 14.04 -10.44 -4.94
N ILE A 587 13.83 -9.86 -3.76
CA ILE A 587 13.77 -10.54 -2.47
C ILE A 587 12.48 -10.13 -1.77
N ASP A 588 11.95 -11.05 -0.98
CA ASP A 588 10.82 -10.77 -0.10
C ASP A 588 11.20 -9.73 0.97
N GLY A 589 10.34 -8.73 1.17
CA GLY A 589 10.52 -7.65 2.12
C GLY A 589 9.80 -6.36 1.71
N SER A 590 9.93 -5.33 2.56
CA SER A 590 9.40 -4.00 2.24
C SER A 590 10.39 -3.22 1.38
N PRO A 591 9.96 -2.60 0.27
CA PRO A 591 10.86 -1.78 -0.54
C PRO A 591 11.29 -0.53 0.23
N ASN A 592 12.53 -0.11 0.01
CA ASN A 592 13.05 1.11 0.61
C ASN A 592 12.52 2.34 -0.14
N PRO A 593 11.90 3.32 0.52
CA PRO A 593 11.40 4.52 -0.13
C PRO A 593 12.44 5.29 -0.95
N HIS A 594 13.71 5.29 -0.50
CA HIS A 594 14.80 5.95 -1.23
C HIS A 594 15.12 5.27 -2.57
N ASP A 595 15.04 3.94 -2.62
CA ASP A 595 15.29 3.18 -3.85
C ASP A 595 14.13 3.36 -4.83
N ILE A 596 12.88 3.41 -4.33
CA ILE A 596 11.70 3.74 -5.15
C ILE A 596 11.86 5.12 -5.79
N LEU A 597 12.33 6.13 -5.02
CA LEU A 597 12.58 7.47 -5.56
C LEU A 597 13.63 7.46 -6.67
N ALA A 598 14.70 6.68 -6.48
CA ALA A 598 15.80 6.60 -7.44
C ALA A 598 15.41 5.89 -8.75
N VAL A 599 14.57 4.83 -8.66
CA VAL A 599 14.22 3.97 -9.80
C VAL A 599 12.92 4.42 -10.49
N LYS A 600 11.83 4.57 -9.72
CA LYS A 600 10.48 4.86 -10.25
C LYS A 600 10.14 6.36 -10.25
N GLY A 601 10.94 7.19 -9.58
CA GLY A 601 10.73 8.63 -9.51
C GLY A 601 9.77 9.10 -8.42
N SER A 602 9.52 10.43 -8.38
CA SER A 602 8.78 11.08 -7.29
C SER A 602 7.30 10.71 -7.26
N LYS A 603 6.63 10.59 -8.42
CA LYS A 603 5.18 10.29 -8.50
C LYS A 603 4.88 8.88 -7.94
N ALA A 604 5.70 7.89 -8.30
CA ALA A 604 5.54 6.52 -7.80
C ALA A 604 5.81 6.42 -6.29
N LEU A 605 6.82 7.15 -5.79
CA LEU A 605 7.08 7.23 -4.35
C LEU A 605 5.93 7.86 -3.57
N GLN A 606 5.37 8.94 -4.09
CA GLN A 606 4.23 9.64 -3.47
C GLN A 606 3.04 8.69 -3.33
N LYS A 607 2.68 7.99 -4.41
CA LYS A 607 1.61 6.99 -4.40
C LYS A 607 1.91 5.89 -3.39
N TYR A 608 3.11 5.31 -3.42
CA TYR A 608 3.53 4.27 -2.48
C TYR A 608 3.38 4.70 -1.01
N LEU A 609 3.86 5.91 -0.65
CA LEU A 609 3.76 6.39 0.73
C LEU A 609 2.31 6.62 1.17
N VAL A 610 1.47 7.17 0.29
CA VAL A 610 0.04 7.38 0.59
C VAL A 610 -0.65 6.04 0.78
N ASP A 611 -0.48 5.09 -0.14
CA ASP A 611 -1.12 3.78 -0.10
C ASP A 611 -0.69 2.97 1.14
N GLU A 612 0.62 2.92 1.46
CA GLU A 612 1.14 2.21 2.64
C GLU A 612 0.63 2.81 3.97
N VAL A 613 0.60 4.14 4.10
CA VAL A 613 0.08 4.78 5.31
C VAL A 613 -1.42 4.51 5.44
N GLN A 614 -2.18 4.66 4.36
CA GLN A 614 -3.61 4.37 4.34
C GLN A 614 -3.92 2.92 4.69
N GLN A 615 -3.16 1.96 4.16
CA GLN A 615 -3.32 0.55 4.47
C GLN A 615 -3.23 0.29 5.98
N VAL A 616 -2.25 0.91 6.66
CA VAL A 616 -2.12 0.76 8.12
C VAL A 616 -3.36 1.28 8.86
N TYR A 617 -3.91 2.43 8.45
CA TYR A 617 -5.11 2.99 9.09
C TYR A 617 -6.38 2.22 8.73
N ARG A 618 -6.55 1.80 7.48
CA ARG A 618 -7.70 0.99 7.03
C ARG A 618 -7.77 -0.37 7.73
N LEU A 619 -6.64 -1.07 7.88
CA LEU A 619 -6.58 -2.33 8.64
C LEU A 619 -7.09 -2.19 10.07
N GLN A 620 -7.08 -0.98 10.61
CA GLN A 620 -7.61 -0.69 11.94
C GLN A 620 -9.01 -0.06 11.91
N GLY A 621 -9.63 0.02 10.73
CA GLY A 621 -10.97 0.56 10.54
C GLY A 621 -11.07 2.07 10.76
N VAL A 622 -9.97 2.79 10.53
CA VAL A 622 -9.91 4.25 10.62
C VAL A 622 -9.80 4.85 9.22
N GLY A 623 -10.79 5.65 8.83
CA GLY A 623 -10.77 6.41 7.58
C GLY A 623 -10.05 7.75 7.77
N ILE A 624 -9.03 8.01 6.98
CA ILE A 624 -8.34 9.30 6.87
C ILE A 624 -8.39 9.71 5.41
N ASN A 625 -8.69 10.99 5.12
CA ASN A 625 -8.68 11.46 3.75
C ASN A 625 -7.24 11.56 3.23
N ASP A 626 -7.00 11.09 2.00
CA ASP A 626 -5.68 11.08 1.35
C ASP A 626 -5.01 12.46 1.32
N LYS A 627 -5.78 13.55 1.24
CA LYS A 627 -5.27 14.94 1.24
C LYS A 627 -4.32 15.22 2.40
N HIS A 628 -4.64 14.73 3.58
CA HIS A 628 -3.83 14.97 4.78
C HIS A 628 -2.46 14.32 4.68
N ILE A 629 -2.41 13.10 4.16
CA ILE A 629 -1.15 12.38 3.93
C ILE A 629 -0.37 13.05 2.79
N GLU A 630 -1.04 13.45 1.72
CA GLU A 630 -0.44 14.14 0.58
C GLU A 630 0.28 15.43 0.98
N VAL A 631 -0.32 16.24 1.86
CA VAL A 631 0.31 17.46 2.38
C VAL A 631 1.62 17.15 3.12
N ILE A 632 1.64 16.12 3.96
CA ILE A 632 2.86 15.72 4.67
C ILE A 632 3.93 15.20 3.71
N VAL A 633 3.55 14.32 2.78
CA VAL A 633 4.48 13.75 1.79
C VAL A 633 5.08 14.84 0.89
N ARG A 634 4.30 15.87 0.52
CA ARG A 634 4.80 17.05 -0.19
C ARG A 634 5.92 17.75 0.58
N GLN A 635 5.74 17.94 1.88
CA GLN A 635 6.77 18.56 2.73
C GLN A 635 8.03 17.70 2.86
N MET A 636 7.91 16.37 2.83
CA MET A 636 9.04 15.44 2.83
C MET A 636 9.89 15.52 1.55
N LEU A 637 9.30 15.96 0.43
CA LEU A 637 9.93 16.09 -0.89
C LEU A 637 10.28 17.55 -1.26
N ARG A 638 10.29 18.46 -0.28
CA ARG A 638 10.53 19.89 -0.50
C ARG A 638 11.95 20.23 -0.94
N LYS A 639 12.94 19.44 -0.54
CA LYS A 639 14.36 19.68 -0.83
C LYS A 639 14.85 18.84 -2.02
N ALA A 640 15.80 19.41 -2.76
CA ALA A 640 16.50 18.75 -3.86
C ALA A 640 18.02 18.79 -3.63
N TYR A 641 18.71 17.87 -4.26
CA TYR A 641 20.16 17.73 -4.22
C TYR A 641 20.74 18.13 -5.57
N ILE A 642 21.72 19.03 -5.58
CA ILE A 642 22.34 19.55 -6.81
C ILE A 642 23.36 18.54 -7.34
N GLU A 643 23.15 18.06 -8.57
CA GLU A 643 24.11 17.21 -9.28
C GLU A 643 25.06 18.05 -10.13
N ASP A 644 24.54 18.97 -10.92
CA ASP A 644 25.30 19.87 -11.76
C ASP A 644 24.84 21.31 -11.52
N PRO A 645 25.68 22.18 -10.98
CA PRO A 645 25.32 23.56 -10.70
C PRO A 645 25.14 24.42 -11.95
N GLY A 646 25.48 23.92 -13.16
CA GLY A 646 25.46 24.73 -14.37
C GLY A 646 26.34 25.98 -14.23
N ASP A 647 25.77 27.14 -14.59
CA ASP A 647 26.48 28.44 -14.50
C ASP A 647 26.04 29.23 -13.23
N SER A 648 25.42 28.55 -12.24
CA SER A 648 24.99 29.16 -10.98
C SER A 648 26.14 29.25 -9.95
N SER A 649 25.92 30.05 -8.89
CA SER A 649 26.84 30.13 -7.75
C SER A 649 26.71 28.98 -6.73
N LEU A 650 25.86 28.00 -7.02
CA LEU A 650 25.57 26.89 -6.12
C LEU A 650 26.67 25.82 -6.18
N LEU A 651 26.78 25.05 -5.09
CA LEU A 651 27.81 23.99 -5.01
C LEU A 651 27.22 22.61 -5.35
N VAL A 652 28.03 21.77 -5.99
CA VAL A 652 27.69 20.34 -6.18
C VAL A 652 27.50 19.69 -4.82
N GLY A 653 26.40 18.95 -4.66
CA GLY A 653 26.09 18.31 -3.40
C GLY A 653 25.33 19.18 -2.38
N GLN A 654 25.03 20.42 -2.69
CA GLN A 654 24.24 21.29 -1.83
C GLN A 654 22.77 20.87 -1.81
N GLU A 655 22.14 20.95 -0.65
CA GLU A 655 20.69 20.76 -0.48
C GLU A 655 19.99 22.11 -0.61
N ILE A 656 19.10 22.26 -1.57
CA ILE A 656 18.36 23.50 -1.83
C ILE A 656 16.85 23.24 -1.80
N GLY A 657 16.03 24.25 -1.49
CA GLY A 657 14.59 24.19 -1.63
C GLY A 657 14.19 24.12 -3.11
N ARG A 658 13.21 23.29 -3.44
CA ARG A 658 12.73 23.12 -4.83
C ARG A 658 12.23 24.43 -5.43
N THR A 659 11.54 25.26 -4.64
CA THR A 659 11.07 26.59 -5.05
C THR A 659 12.22 27.55 -5.33
N GLU A 660 13.20 27.61 -4.42
CA GLU A 660 14.40 28.43 -4.57
C GLU A 660 15.21 28.02 -5.81
N MET A 661 15.36 26.72 -6.05
CA MET A 661 16.01 26.21 -7.24
C MET A 661 15.26 26.62 -8.53
N ASN A 662 13.92 26.57 -8.52
CA ASN A 662 13.12 26.99 -9.67
C ASN A 662 13.28 28.50 -9.96
N HIS A 663 13.43 29.33 -8.92
CA HIS A 663 13.74 30.77 -9.10
C HIS A 663 15.10 30.94 -9.73
N VAL A 664 16.14 30.30 -9.18
CA VAL A 664 17.50 30.35 -9.73
C VAL A 664 17.53 29.87 -11.20
N ASN A 665 16.82 28.78 -11.51
CA ASN A 665 16.73 28.29 -12.89
C ASN A 665 16.00 29.27 -13.81
N ARG A 666 14.93 29.91 -13.33
CA ARG A 666 14.21 30.93 -14.11
C ARG A 666 15.10 32.11 -14.44
N ASP A 667 15.87 32.59 -13.45
CA ASP A 667 16.81 33.70 -13.64
C ASP A 667 17.94 33.34 -14.62
N LEU A 668 18.53 32.14 -14.49
CA LEU A 668 19.57 31.62 -15.40
C LEU A 668 19.06 31.45 -16.84
N VAL A 669 17.86 30.92 -17.00
CA VAL A 669 17.24 30.76 -18.33
C VAL A 669 16.94 32.12 -18.97
N ALA A 670 16.48 33.12 -18.18
CA ALA A 670 16.24 34.47 -18.66
C ALA A 670 17.56 35.17 -19.13
N GLU A 671 18.69 34.83 -18.50
CA GLU A 671 20.01 35.29 -18.87
C GLU A 671 20.66 34.46 -19.99
N GLY A 672 20.03 33.37 -20.44
CA GLY A 672 20.56 32.45 -21.47
C GLY A 672 21.71 31.55 -20.98
N LEU A 673 21.82 31.38 -19.67
CA LEU A 673 22.82 30.52 -19.02
C LEU A 673 22.31 29.09 -18.82
N ARG A 674 23.20 28.15 -18.52
CA ARG A 674 22.84 26.74 -18.28
C ARG A 674 22.13 26.59 -16.93
N PRO A 675 20.91 25.97 -16.89
CA PRO A 675 20.17 25.77 -15.65
C PRO A 675 20.84 24.71 -14.75
N VAL A 676 20.50 24.74 -13.47
CA VAL A 676 20.93 23.76 -12.46
C VAL A 676 20.19 22.44 -12.64
N ARG A 677 20.92 21.33 -12.65
CA ARG A 677 20.35 19.97 -12.62
C ARG A 677 20.35 19.43 -11.20
N SER A 678 19.18 18.95 -10.77
CA SER A 678 18.99 18.44 -9.41
C SER A 678 18.21 17.13 -9.40
N LYS A 679 18.40 16.35 -8.32
CA LYS A 679 17.56 15.20 -8.01
C LYS A 679 16.69 15.51 -6.78
N PRO A 680 15.40 15.10 -6.78
CA PRO A 680 14.56 15.22 -5.60
C PRO A 680 15.14 14.39 -4.45
N LYS A 681 15.09 14.92 -3.23
CA LYS A 681 15.55 14.25 -2.03
C LYS A 681 14.39 13.98 -1.09
N LEU A 682 14.26 12.73 -0.65
CA LEU A 682 13.30 12.36 0.38
C LEU A 682 13.92 12.61 1.76
N LEU A 683 13.23 13.40 2.57
CA LEU A 683 13.60 13.65 3.97
C LEU A 683 12.54 13.05 4.89
N GLY A 684 12.98 12.40 5.98
CA GLY A 684 12.08 12.06 7.07
C GLY A 684 11.54 13.33 7.76
N ILE A 685 10.35 13.23 8.38
CA ILE A 685 9.68 14.39 9.00
C ILE A 685 10.57 15.13 10.03
N THR A 686 11.33 14.40 10.85
CA THR A 686 12.24 15.01 11.83
C THR A 686 13.34 15.83 11.13
N LYS A 687 13.96 15.28 10.08
CA LYS A 687 15.00 15.96 9.33
C LYS A 687 14.45 17.14 8.53
N ALA A 688 13.26 16.98 7.96
CA ALA A 688 12.55 18.04 7.26
C ALA A 688 12.22 19.22 8.18
N SER A 689 11.78 18.95 9.43
CA SER A 689 11.52 20.01 10.44
C SER A 689 12.75 20.79 10.85
N LEU A 690 13.94 20.14 10.88
CA LEU A 690 15.21 20.81 11.20
C LEU A 690 15.80 21.56 10.01
N SER A 691 15.45 21.19 8.78
CA SER A 691 15.95 21.80 7.54
C SER A 691 14.99 22.85 6.96
N THR A 692 14.05 23.37 7.76
CA THR A 692 13.16 24.47 7.38
C THR A 692 13.95 25.77 7.18
N ASP A 693 13.35 26.69 6.42
CA ASP A 693 13.98 28.01 6.13
C ASP A 693 13.99 28.90 7.38
N SER A 694 13.00 28.73 8.30
CA SER A 694 12.96 29.41 9.59
C SER A 694 13.83 28.70 10.64
N PHE A 695 14.92 29.35 11.06
CA PHE A 695 15.77 28.83 12.13
C PHE A 695 15.11 28.93 13.52
N ILE A 696 14.16 29.82 13.73
CA ILE A 696 13.41 29.96 14.98
C ILE A 696 12.52 28.73 15.17
N SER A 697 11.80 28.33 14.14
CA SER A 697 10.98 27.12 14.14
C SER A 697 11.81 25.87 14.38
N ALA A 698 12.92 25.70 13.67
CA ALA A 698 13.83 24.57 13.83
C ALA A 698 14.43 24.51 15.24
N ALA A 699 14.89 25.63 15.81
CA ALA A 699 15.45 25.71 17.15
C ALA A 699 14.43 25.38 18.25
N SER A 700 13.14 25.69 18.03
CA SER A 700 12.08 25.38 18.98
C SER A 700 11.66 23.89 18.98
N PHE A 701 12.09 23.14 17.98
CA PHE A 701 11.75 21.72 17.82
C PHE A 701 12.76 20.80 18.57
N GLN A 702 14.00 20.78 18.10
CA GLN A 702 15.10 19.96 18.68
C GLN A 702 16.45 20.63 18.40
N ASP A 703 17.50 20.18 19.09
CA ASP A 703 18.90 20.58 18.89
C ASP A 703 19.10 22.13 18.90
N THR A 704 18.43 22.81 19.83
CA THR A 704 18.35 24.29 19.91
C THR A 704 19.71 24.95 19.75
N THR A 705 20.71 24.51 20.51
CA THR A 705 22.05 25.11 20.50
C THR A 705 22.74 24.96 19.16
N LYS A 706 22.65 23.75 18.56
CA LYS A 706 23.25 23.47 17.24
C LYS A 706 22.62 24.31 16.15
N VAL A 707 21.29 24.32 16.07
CA VAL A 707 20.53 25.10 15.08
C VAL A 707 20.85 26.59 15.17
N LEU A 708 20.84 27.17 16.38
CA LEU A 708 21.14 28.59 16.58
C LEU A 708 22.61 28.91 16.23
N THR A 709 23.54 28.04 16.53
CA THR A 709 24.95 28.21 16.17
C THR A 709 25.13 28.18 14.65
N ASP A 710 24.54 27.19 13.97
CA ASP A 710 24.62 27.08 12.50
C ASP A 710 23.93 28.26 11.80
N ALA A 711 22.81 28.76 12.34
CA ALA A 711 22.11 29.93 11.80
C ALA A 711 22.93 31.21 11.99
N SER A 712 23.59 31.36 13.13
CA SER A 712 24.48 32.51 13.42
C SER A 712 25.72 32.52 12.53
N LEU A 713 26.37 31.37 12.36
CA LEU A 713 27.52 31.23 11.46
C LEU A 713 27.15 31.47 10.00
N GLY A 714 25.98 31.00 9.58
CA GLY A 714 25.48 31.16 8.21
C GLY A 714 24.83 32.53 7.94
N GLY A 715 24.69 33.40 8.93
CA GLY A 715 24.02 34.69 8.78
C GLY A 715 22.58 34.59 8.28
N LYS A 716 21.83 33.56 8.72
CA LYS A 716 20.47 33.30 8.21
C LYS A 716 19.48 34.37 8.63
N HIS A 717 18.59 34.73 7.71
CA HIS A 717 17.45 35.59 7.95
C HIS A 717 16.15 34.82 8.00
N ASP A 718 15.28 35.10 8.96
CA ASP A 718 13.96 34.49 9.07
C ASP A 718 12.89 35.43 8.49
N THR A 719 12.08 34.93 7.59
CA THR A 719 11.04 35.70 6.89
C THR A 719 9.68 35.63 7.59
N PHE A 720 9.57 34.96 8.72
CA PHE A 720 8.35 34.79 9.54
C PHE A 720 7.11 34.32 8.77
N ARG A 721 7.29 33.47 7.78
CA ARG A 721 6.21 32.96 6.93
C ARG A 721 5.39 31.86 7.60
N GLY A 722 5.94 31.13 8.57
CA GLY A 722 5.26 30.06 9.28
C GLY A 722 4.41 30.55 10.45
N LEU A 723 3.64 29.62 11.03
CA LEU A 723 2.76 29.93 12.16
C LEU A 723 3.57 30.04 13.46
N LYS A 724 4.52 29.16 13.69
CA LYS A 724 5.23 28.98 14.96
C LYS A 724 6.12 30.17 15.31
N GLU A 725 6.84 30.70 14.34
CA GLU A 725 7.70 31.89 14.51
C GLU A 725 6.90 33.09 14.95
N ASN A 726 5.74 33.31 14.31
CA ASN A 726 4.86 34.42 14.64
C ASN A 726 4.25 34.26 16.03
N VAL A 727 3.86 33.06 16.42
CA VAL A 727 3.36 32.75 17.78
C VAL A 727 4.45 33.01 18.82
N ILE A 728 5.68 32.59 18.59
CA ILE A 728 6.81 32.81 19.53
C ILE A 728 7.07 34.31 19.72
N LEU A 729 6.98 35.07 18.64
CA LEU A 729 7.19 36.52 18.68
C LEU A 729 5.97 37.34 19.15
N GLY A 730 4.84 36.68 19.42
CA GLY A 730 3.59 37.36 19.82
C GLY A 730 2.93 38.15 18.71
N ARG A 731 3.19 37.81 17.43
CA ARG A 731 2.56 38.44 16.26
C ARG A 731 1.31 37.68 15.85
N LEU A 732 0.46 38.32 15.03
CA LEU A 732 -0.63 37.58 14.36
C LEU A 732 -0.06 36.53 13.43
N ILE A 733 -0.72 35.36 13.37
CA ILE A 733 -0.33 34.27 12.48
C ILE A 733 -0.79 34.59 11.05
N PRO A 734 -0.05 34.18 10.01
CA PRO A 734 -0.45 34.34 8.60
C PRO A 734 -1.49 33.30 8.19
N ALA A 735 -2.52 33.10 8.99
CA ALA A 735 -3.61 32.16 8.74
C ALA A 735 -4.91 32.64 9.39
N GLY A 736 -6.04 32.15 8.92
CA GLY A 736 -7.37 32.52 9.42
C GLY A 736 -7.62 34.03 9.32
N THR A 737 -8.09 34.65 10.39
CA THR A 737 -8.37 36.09 10.46
C THR A 737 -7.11 36.97 10.34
N GLY A 738 -5.94 36.44 10.65
CA GLY A 738 -4.65 37.10 10.50
C GLY A 738 -4.16 37.17 9.06
N PHE A 739 -4.63 36.29 8.18
CA PHE A 739 -4.21 36.20 6.77
C PHE A 739 -4.44 37.52 6.02
N ASN A 740 -5.62 38.13 6.17
CA ASN A 740 -5.96 39.39 5.53
C ASN A 740 -5.10 40.56 6.02
N SER A 741 -4.58 40.48 7.24
CA SER A 741 -3.68 41.51 7.80
C SER A 741 -2.32 41.54 7.10
N PHE A 742 -1.92 40.42 6.49
CA PHE A 742 -0.67 40.29 5.73
C PHE A 742 -0.85 40.51 4.22
N SER A 743 -2.05 40.25 3.67
CA SER A 743 -2.34 40.37 2.24
C SER A 743 -2.75 41.80 1.81
N GLY A 744 -3.14 42.66 2.74
CA GLY A 744 -3.65 44.01 2.46
C GLY A 744 -2.70 45.15 2.83
N VAL A 745 -1.43 44.86 3.11
CA VAL A 745 -0.46 45.92 3.47
C VAL A 745 0.32 46.34 2.23
N ASP A 746 -0.08 47.45 1.63
CA ASP A 746 0.74 48.11 0.63
C ASP A 746 1.93 48.80 1.35
N TYR A 747 3.12 48.27 1.10
CA TYR A 747 4.34 48.90 1.61
C TYR A 747 4.60 50.17 0.83
N VAL A 748 4.42 51.29 1.45
CA VAL A 748 4.93 52.57 0.93
C VAL A 748 6.41 52.64 1.28
N LEU A 749 7.25 52.28 0.33
CA LEU A 749 8.70 52.46 0.45
C LEU A 749 8.99 53.97 0.45
N GLY A 750 9.82 54.44 1.40
CA GLY A 750 10.28 55.84 1.43
C GLY A 750 11.03 56.21 0.14
N GLU A 751 11.01 57.48 -0.21
CA GLU A 751 11.71 57.97 -1.40
C GLU A 751 13.18 57.54 -1.40
N GLY A 752 13.55 56.74 -2.44
CA GLY A 752 14.92 56.26 -2.65
C GLY A 752 15.18 54.80 -2.32
N VAL A 753 14.18 54.00 -1.85
CA VAL A 753 14.32 52.59 -1.67
C VAL A 753 13.77 51.87 -2.92
N ILE A 754 14.64 51.13 -3.58
CA ILE A 754 14.27 50.31 -4.76
C ILE A 754 13.52 49.09 -4.22
N ASP A 755 12.23 48.92 -4.56
CA ASP A 755 11.46 47.75 -4.25
C ASP A 755 11.87 46.56 -5.14
N PRO A 756 12.50 45.53 -4.61
CA PRO A 756 12.92 44.36 -5.41
C PRO A 756 11.74 43.63 -6.06
N GLU A 757 10.56 43.64 -5.44
CA GLU A 757 9.37 43.00 -5.99
C GLU A 757 8.72 43.84 -7.11
N ALA A 758 8.74 45.18 -6.99
CA ALA A 758 8.32 46.05 -8.08
C ALA A 758 9.24 45.94 -9.30
N MET A 759 10.54 45.81 -9.08
CA MET A 759 11.50 45.50 -10.17
C MET A 759 11.23 44.15 -10.82
N ARG A 760 10.93 43.13 -10.04
CA ARG A 760 10.57 41.81 -10.59
C ARG A 760 9.27 41.84 -11.38
N ARG A 761 8.21 42.45 -10.87
CA ARG A 761 6.94 42.64 -11.58
C ARG A 761 7.14 43.43 -12.88
N ALA A 762 7.92 44.53 -12.84
CA ALA A 762 8.25 45.29 -14.04
C ALA A 762 9.09 44.49 -15.04
N ALA A 763 9.99 43.62 -14.59
CA ALA A 763 10.75 42.71 -15.42
C ALA A 763 9.86 41.64 -16.03
N ASP A 764 8.94 41.08 -15.26
CA ASP A 764 7.97 40.05 -15.74
C ASP A 764 6.96 40.67 -16.73
N GLU A 765 6.51 41.88 -16.53
CA GLU A 765 5.66 42.62 -17.48
C GLU A 765 6.43 42.97 -18.76
N ALA A 766 7.69 43.38 -18.62
CA ALA A 766 8.55 43.66 -19.76
C ALA A 766 8.86 42.37 -20.57
N ALA A 767 9.10 41.24 -19.90
CA ALA A 767 9.30 39.95 -20.54
C ALA A 767 8.03 39.45 -21.26
N ARG A 768 6.85 39.62 -20.65
CA ARG A 768 5.58 39.26 -21.29
C ARG A 768 5.29 40.19 -22.50
N ALA A 769 5.56 41.48 -22.39
CA ALA A 769 5.40 42.43 -23.49
C ALA A 769 6.40 42.14 -24.65
N ALA A 770 7.62 41.75 -24.32
CA ALA A 770 8.61 41.33 -25.30
C ALA A 770 8.23 40.00 -26.01
N MET A 771 7.67 39.05 -25.24
CA MET A 771 7.20 37.80 -25.78
C MET A 771 5.94 37.99 -26.67
N GLN A 772 5.02 38.87 -26.29
CA GLN A 772 3.88 39.25 -27.12
C GLN A 772 4.32 39.94 -28.43
N LYS A 773 5.27 40.86 -28.35
CA LYS A 773 5.87 41.49 -29.52
C LYS A 773 6.56 40.49 -30.43
N ALA A 774 7.30 39.54 -29.88
CA ALA A 774 7.95 38.50 -30.66
C ALA A 774 6.92 37.56 -31.34
N ILE A 775 5.79 37.28 -30.66
CA ILE A 775 4.69 36.48 -31.25
C ILE A 775 4.00 37.29 -32.37
N GLU A 776 3.76 38.59 -32.19
CA GLU A 776 3.20 39.47 -33.22
C GLU A 776 4.13 39.61 -34.43
N GLU A 777 5.44 39.81 -34.21
CA GLU A 777 6.46 39.84 -35.27
C GLU A 777 6.61 38.49 -36.01
N ALA A 778 6.47 37.37 -35.29
CA ALA A 778 6.46 36.03 -35.87
C ALA A 778 5.18 35.75 -36.68
N GLN A 779 4.06 36.38 -36.30
CA GLN A 779 2.80 36.29 -37.06
C GLN A 779 2.78 37.19 -38.30
N GLU A 780 3.43 38.34 -38.24
CA GLU A 780 3.58 39.25 -39.43
C GLU A 780 4.61 38.71 -40.44
N ASN A 781 5.62 37.96 -40.00
CA ASN A 781 6.66 37.39 -40.88
C ASN A 781 6.37 35.99 -41.41
N LYS A 782 5.11 35.58 -41.56
CA LYS A 782 4.73 34.31 -42.21
C LYS A 782 5.15 34.26 -43.66
N LYS A 783 6.46 33.98 -43.90
CA LYS A 783 6.92 33.22 -45.07
C LYS A 783 6.90 31.73 -44.74
N PRO A 784 6.54 30.84 -45.70
CA PRO A 784 6.44 29.40 -45.42
C PRO A 784 7.86 28.88 -45.02
N LEU A 785 7.96 28.39 -43.78
CA LEU A 785 9.16 27.67 -43.31
C LEU A 785 9.18 26.27 -43.91
N ASP A 786 10.34 25.88 -44.45
CA ASP A 786 10.64 24.53 -44.91
C ASP A 786 10.48 23.51 -43.74
N ALA A 787 9.93 22.36 -44.08
CA ALA A 787 9.58 21.26 -43.16
C ALA A 787 10.76 20.58 -42.45
N SER A 788 11.98 21.13 -42.52
CA SER A 788 13.18 20.59 -41.88
C SER A 788 13.48 21.16 -40.50
N LEU A 789 12.68 22.08 -39.98
CA LEU A 789 12.86 22.72 -38.64
C LEU A 789 11.83 22.32 -37.59
N GLU A 790 10.80 21.55 -37.96
CA GLU A 790 9.81 21.06 -36.98
C GLU A 790 10.32 19.91 -36.10
N GLU A 791 11.31 19.14 -36.56
CA GLU A 791 11.89 18.03 -35.75
C GLU A 791 12.83 18.50 -34.64
N SER A 792 13.43 19.68 -34.73
CA SER A 792 14.39 20.16 -33.72
C SER A 792 13.75 20.91 -32.55
N VAL A 793 12.46 21.25 -32.61
CA VAL A 793 11.72 21.98 -31.55
C VAL A 793 10.94 21.01 -30.66
N LEU A 794 10.66 19.80 -31.13
CA LEU A 794 10.00 18.73 -30.34
C LEU A 794 10.97 17.95 -29.43
N GLU A 795 12.30 18.05 -29.65
CA GLU A 795 13.29 17.44 -28.76
C GLU A 795 13.75 18.35 -27.60
N ALA A 796 13.34 19.60 -27.55
CA ALA A 796 13.78 20.58 -26.56
C ALA A 796 12.69 21.09 -25.61
N ALA A 797 11.46 20.50 -25.66
CA ALA A 797 10.36 20.89 -24.76
C ALA A 797 10.17 19.84 -23.61
#